data_4c07a651d2bc7ac806d1ba0f07e32711
#
_entry.id   4c07a651d2bc7ac806d1ba0f07e32711
#
_cell.length_a   1.000
_cell.length_b   1.000
_cell.length_c   1.000
_cell.angle_alpha   90.00
_cell.angle_beta   90.00
_cell.angle_gamma   90.00
#
_symmetry.space_group_name_H-M   'P 1'
#
loop_
_entity.id
_entity.type
_entity.pdbx_description
1 polymer ?
#
loop_
_entity_poly.entity_id
_entity_poly.type
_entity_poly.pdbx_seq_one_letter_code
_entity_poly.pdbx_strand_id
1 'polypeptide(L)'
;MSVQHPTTAWEANQDGTSRQEVYAMQWSVASLSDFIVAGAKRGGPIALRRNESVTVQYAQHTTSKPQVQVFSSSGALLITIPWELGKIVKMGWSYDEQLVILNEDGVYRVYDLQGEYSQNSLGQEAQDSGVVDAVIHDFGMVALTGNLGFMEVKGWEGSRPVSLASTALSQPPLCWDIVPPDQSLNCHVEVLLPYENTILSVDSLESIDQQIPRGPFQHIVISPSGKAIALLTGSGTLWVVSSNFQESYTEYDTTTEGMQGPPQQLMTVVMVGPFGTIHYTSPTHLISEIDGVRIISSDRCDFLQKVPRPSEMVFKPESTSAAAILFDALELFEKKSPRSDEIIRSIRPELAGAVDTCIAAAGHEFEPYWQKRLLNAALYGRAFLDLYNPTDLVEMGQALKVLNAVRYFEIGIPITYTQYALISTYIQASPHHLINRLTTRNLHLLALRISMYIKLKPDVVLRHWASAKISQSRAEIDEETKRAKNDDEEVCRLIVAKFEALGPEASQGVSYSEIAKKAWSAGRSRLATMLLDHEPRAGDQVPLLLTMNEGQLALTKAVDSGDTDLVYYVLLHLKPRLNLGDFFRLIEEGGPKLKLAADLLQVCARQQNRELLRILGLAAKIENIKIAAKFFSEDKQRTFEAKTIRACIVAGLHKKVERLRNDFKVPDKRFVRVWWYTKLHALVDVKDFDGLDAFAKSKRSPIGYEPFVEYLVSQGYPKQAASFVPKCDSKLRVDLYVKCNEWKMAAQECKERGEKAKLQELKHLSPNNVVARELDGVLLTMG
;
A
#
# COMPACT_ATOMS: atom_id res chain seq x y z
N MET A 1 17.89 -23.62 32.67
CA MET A 1 16.55 -24.21 32.47
C MET A 1 16.71 -25.38 31.54
N SER A 2 16.14 -26.54 31.80
CA SER A 2 16.11 -27.67 30.84
C SER A 2 15.18 -27.29 29.70
N VAL A 3 15.70 -27.30 28.49
CA VAL A 3 14.89 -27.01 27.29
C VAL A 3 13.85 -28.15 27.16
N GLN A 4 12.58 -27.79 27.13
CA GLN A 4 11.50 -28.78 26.96
C GLN A 4 11.51 -29.34 25.56
N HIS A 5 11.10 -30.62 25.40
CA HIS A 5 10.98 -31.21 24.07
C HIS A 5 9.80 -30.59 23.32
N PRO A 6 9.87 -30.40 21.98
CA PRO A 6 8.79 -29.75 21.20
C PRO A 6 7.42 -30.40 21.38
N THR A 7 7.37 -31.71 21.53
CA THR A 7 6.12 -32.47 21.74
C THR A 7 5.43 -32.15 23.07
N THR A 8 6.10 -31.55 24.05
CA THR A 8 5.45 -31.14 25.31
C THR A 8 4.45 -30.02 25.13
N ALA A 9 4.63 -29.22 24.08
CA ALA A 9 3.70 -28.16 23.68
C ALA A 9 2.54 -28.68 22.82
N TRP A 10 2.58 -29.97 22.42
CA TRP A 10 1.52 -30.56 21.62
C TRP A 10 0.38 -30.99 22.52
N GLU A 11 -0.80 -30.52 22.23
CA GLU A 11 -1.98 -30.93 22.98
C GLU A 11 -2.38 -32.38 22.61
N ALA A 12 -2.85 -33.09 23.60
CA ALA A 12 -3.16 -34.53 23.47
C ALA A 12 -4.32 -34.86 22.53
N ASN A 13 -4.84 -33.87 21.81
CA ASN A 13 -5.90 -34.06 20.83
C ASN A 13 -5.34 -34.71 19.55
N GLN A 14 -6.09 -35.62 18.99
CA GLN A 14 -5.70 -36.45 17.83
C GLN A 14 -5.34 -35.60 16.59
N ASP A 15 -5.60 -34.33 16.58
CA ASP A 15 -5.37 -33.40 15.44
C ASP A 15 -4.01 -32.70 15.41
N GLY A 16 -3.14 -32.97 16.39
CA GLY A 16 -1.80 -32.41 16.40
C GLY A 16 -1.82 -30.86 16.43
N THR A 17 -2.49 -30.28 17.39
CA THR A 17 -2.38 -28.84 17.71
C THR A 17 -1.22 -28.61 18.67
N SER A 18 -0.49 -27.52 18.47
CA SER A 18 0.60 -27.07 19.36
C SER A 18 0.23 -25.75 19.98
N ARG A 19 0.32 -25.69 21.29
CA ARG A 19 0.19 -24.46 22.09
C ARG A 19 1.52 -24.12 22.70
N GLN A 20 2.08 -23.01 22.24
CA GLN A 20 3.38 -22.57 22.71
C GLN A 20 3.26 -21.22 23.44
N GLU A 21 3.76 -21.16 24.68
CA GLU A 21 3.96 -19.89 25.37
C GLU A 21 5.10 -19.12 24.69
N VAL A 22 4.77 -17.93 24.15
CA VAL A 22 5.74 -17.10 23.44
C VAL A 22 6.34 -16.08 24.40
N TYR A 23 5.49 -15.45 25.24
CA TYR A 23 5.92 -14.47 26.24
C TYR A 23 5.15 -14.62 27.56
N ALA A 24 5.85 -14.44 28.67
CA ALA A 24 5.25 -13.99 29.92
C ALA A 24 5.02 -12.47 29.82
N MET A 25 3.79 -12.01 30.08
CA MET A 25 3.43 -10.59 29.88
C MET A 25 4.09 -9.69 30.93
N GLN A 26 4.62 -8.55 30.45
CA GLN A 26 5.33 -7.58 31.30
C GLN A 26 4.43 -6.43 31.77
N TRP A 27 3.17 -6.40 31.38
CA TRP A 27 2.24 -5.38 31.80
C TRP A 27 1.66 -5.61 33.21
N SER A 28 1.09 -4.55 33.78
CA SER A 28 0.41 -4.61 35.11
C SER A 28 -1.11 -4.76 34.99
N VAL A 29 -1.60 -5.43 33.94
CA VAL A 29 -3.03 -5.62 33.67
C VAL A 29 -3.52 -6.82 34.49
N ALA A 30 -4.39 -6.56 35.47
CA ALA A 30 -4.90 -7.62 36.35
C ALA A 30 -5.95 -8.51 35.65
N SER A 31 -6.81 -7.91 34.84
CA SER A 31 -7.84 -8.64 34.07
C SER A 31 -8.07 -7.95 32.74
N LEU A 32 -8.13 -8.71 31.64
CA LEU A 32 -8.47 -8.20 30.31
C LEU A 32 -9.96 -7.89 30.17
N SER A 33 -10.85 -8.45 31.03
CA SER A 33 -12.29 -8.15 31.01
C SER A 33 -12.61 -6.67 31.22
N ASP A 34 -11.71 -5.94 31.90
CA ASP A 34 -11.88 -4.51 32.19
C ASP A 34 -11.51 -3.60 31.02
N PHE A 35 -11.01 -4.19 29.94
CA PHE A 35 -10.48 -3.47 28.80
C PHE A 35 -11.13 -3.93 27.48
N ILE A 36 -11.25 -2.99 26.55
CA ILE A 36 -11.47 -3.26 25.14
C ILE A 36 -10.09 -3.43 24.52
N VAL A 37 -9.86 -4.59 23.90
CA VAL A 37 -8.57 -4.98 23.36
C VAL A 37 -8.62 -4.96 21.84
N ALA A 38 -7.63 -4.36 21.18
CA ALA A 38 -7.43 -4.45 19.75
C ALA A 38 -5.99 -4.90 19.50
N GLY A 39 -5.81 -6.10 18.95
CA GLY A 39 -4.50 -6.65 18.61
C GLY A 39 -4.20 -6.55 17.13
N ALA A 40 -2.98 -6.11 16.80
CA ALA A 40 -2.51 -6.10 15.44
C ALA A 40 -2.08 -7.51 15.02
N LYS A 41 -2.35 -7.88 13.76
CA LYS A 41 -1.93 -9.16 13.16
C LYS A 41 -0.39 -9.26 13.04
N ARG A 42 0.10 -10.42 12.65
CA ARG A 42 1.54 -10.69 12.39
C ARG A 42 2.45 -10.38 13.58
N GLY A 43 2.02 -10.76 14.77
CA GLY A 43 2.80 -10.49 15.98
C GLY A 43 2.91 -9.00 16.32
N GLY A 44 1.96 -8.18 15.88
CA GLY A 44 1.95 -6.74 16.09
C GLY A 44 1.52 -6.30 17.49
N PRO A 45 1.49 -4.97 17.76
CA PRO A 45 1.18 -4.40 19.06
C PRO A 45 -0.28 -4.63 19.49
N ILE A 46 -0.55 -4.36 20.76
CA ILE A 46 -1.85 -4.54 21.40
C ILE A 46 -2.28 -3.19 21.99
N ALA A 47 -3.43 -2.68 21.56
CA ALA A 47 -4.04 -1.48 22.13
C ALA A 47 -5.08 -1.87 23.18
N LEU A 48 -5.00 -1.24 24.34
CA LEU A 48 -5.93 -1.41 25.46
C LEU A 48 -6.62 -0.08 25.77
N ARG A 49 -7.93 -0.12 25.85
CA ARG A 49 -8.76 0.96 26.36
C ARG A 49 -9.65 0.42 27.48
N ARG A 50 -9.80 1.18 28.56
CA ARG A 50 -10.73 0.80 29.62
C ARG A 50 -12.15 0.68 29.09
N ASN A 51 -12.84 -0.39 29.47
CA ASN A 51 -14.23 -0.60 29.10
C ASN A 51 -15.15 0.23 30.00
N GLU A 52 -15.79 1.23 29.45
CA GLU A 52 -16.67 2.15 30.18
C GLU A 52 -18.00 1.49 30.60
N SER A 53 -18.36 0.34 30.04
CA SER A 53 -19.57 -0.39 30.42
C SER A 53 -19.41 -1.18 31.73
N VAL A 54 -18.16 -1.42 32.17
CA VAL A 54 -17.86 -2.13 33.40
C VAL A 54 -17.84 -1.13 34.56
N THR A 55 -18.78 -1.28 35.50
CA THR A 55 -18.85 -0.42 36.70
C THR A 55 -17.69 -0.72 37.61
N VAL A 56 -16.69 0.16 37.65
CA VAL A 56 -15.55 0.05 38.56
C VAL A 56 -15.97 0.61 39.92
N GLN A 57 -15.86 -0.18 40.99
CA GLN A 57 -15.93 0.35 42.33
C GLN A 57 -14.69 1.24 42.56
N TYR A 58 -14.92 2.55 42.66
CA TYR A 58 -13.86 3.53 42.93
C TYR A 58 -13.24 3.30 44.29
N ALA A 59 -12.05 2.73 44.35
CA ALA A 59 -11.15 2.92 45.47
C ALA A 59 -10.43 4.27 45.27
N GLN A 60 -10.93 5.26 46.01
CA GLN A 60 -10.35 6.58 46.26
C GLN A 60 -9.28 7.17 45.30
N HIS A 61 -9.68 8.28 44.65
CA HIS A 61 -8.80 9.38 44.19
C HIS A 61 -7.84 9.19 43.02
N THR A 62 -8.28 8.64 41.91
CA THR A 62 -7.60 8.99 40.62
C THR A 62 -8.64 9.16 39.54
N THR A 63 -8.99 10.42 39.24
CA THR A 63 -9.63 10.78 37.98
C THR A 63 -8.61 10.60 36.87
N SER A 64 -8.34 9.36 36.45
CA SER A 64 -7.50 9.13 35.29
C SER A 64 -8.28 9.55 34.05
N LYS A 65 -7.74 10.52 33.32
CA LYS A 65 -8.29 10.90 32.01
C LYS A 65 -8.41 9.66 31.12
N PRO A 66 -9.42 9.57 30.24
CA PRO A 66 -9.54 8.47 29.31
C PRO A 66 -8.28 8.40 28.44
N GLN A 67 -7.68 7.23 28.35
CA GLN A 67 -6.45 6.99 27.61
C GLN A 67 -6.47 5.64 26.91
N VAL A 68 -5.78 5.56 25.79
CA VAL A 68 -5.50 4.31 25.08
C VAL A 68 -4.02 3.99 25.30
N GLN A 69 -3.74 2.80 25.80
CA GLN A 69 -2.38 2.31 26.01
C GLN A 69 -2.04 1.29 24.95
N VAL A 70 -0.87 1.42 24.37
CA VAL A 70 -0.35 0.51 23.35
C VAL A 70 0.84 -0.24 23.90
N PHE A 71 0.77 -1.55 23.82
CA PHE A 71 1.80 -2.47 24.29
C PHE A 71 2.36 -3.30 23.14
N SER A 72 3.60 -3.75 23.27
CA SER A 72 4.13 -4.81 22.42
C SER A 72 3.43 -6.14 22.72
N SER A 73 3.63 -7.15 21.88
CA SER A 73 3.09 -8.50 22.16
C SER A 73 3.68 -9.16 23.41
N SER A 74 4.78 -8.64 23.95
CA SER A 74 5.36 -9.08 25.24
C SER A 74 4.82 -8.30 26.45
N GLY A 75 3.92 -7.34 26.24
CA GLY A 75 3.36 -6.50 27.30
C GLY A 75 4.21 -5.28 27.67
N ALA A 76 5.27 -4.97 26.93
CA ALA A 76 6.03 -3.73 27.16
C ALA A 76 5.25 -2.53 26.63
N LEU A 77 5.10 -1.47 27.44
CA LEU A 77 4.40 -0.25 27.06
C LEU A 77 5.19 0.48 25.97
N LEU A 78 4.54 0.71 24.83
CA LEU A 78 5.10 1.47 23.70
C LEU A 78 4.71 2.94 23.78
N ILE A 79 3.40 3.23 23.94
CA ILE A 79 2.88 4.59 23.98
C ILE A 79 1.57 4.66 24.77
N THR A 80 1.29 5.83 25.34
CA THR A 80 0.00 6.17 25.95
C THR A 80 -0.58 7.38 25.23
N ILE A 81 -1.76 7.20 24.67
CA ILE A 81 -2.49 8.21 23.89
C ILE A 81 -3.60 8.78 24.77
N PRO A 82 -3.56 10.07 25.14
CA PRO A 82 -4.67 10.73 25.82
C PRO A 82 -5.85 10.86 24.81
N TRP A 83 -7.05 10.51 25.26
CA TRP A 83 -8.23 10.54 24.40
C TRP A 83 -9.22 11.61 24.86
N GLU A 84 -9.51 12.58 23.99
CA GLU A 84 -10.39 13.71 24.29
C GLU A 84 -11.57 13.85 23.31
N LEU A 85 -11.68 12.96 22.31
CA LEU A 85 -12.67 13.03 21.22
C LEU A 85 -13.89 12.12 21.44
N GLY A 86 -14.60 12.24 22.55
CA GLY A 86 -15.86 11.53 22.73
C GLY A 86 -15.73 9.98 22.75
N LYS A 87 -16.84 9.30 22.47
CA LYS A 87 -16.92 7.84 22.56
C LYS A 87 -16.28 7.14 21.38
N ILE A 88 -15.36 6.21 21.65
CA ILE A 88 -14.75 5.37 20.65
C ILE A 88 -15.71 4.23 20.27
N VAL A 89 -16.00 4.08 18.97
CA VAL A 89 -16.78 2.97 18.43
C VAL A 89 -15.89 1.75 18.20
N LYS A 90 -14.79 1.94 17.50
CA LYS A 90 -13.88 0.83 17.14
C LYS A 90 -12.42 1.25 17.21
N MET A 91 -11.59 0.31 17.57
CA MET A 91 -10.13 0.37 17.45
C MET A 91 -9.65 -0.78 16.59
N GLY A 92 -8.65 -0.55 15.75
CA GLY A 92 -8.04 -1.57 14.92
C GLY A 92 -6.69 -1.13 14.41
N TRP A 93 -6.08 -1.96 13.58
CA TRP A 93 -4.71 -1.77 13.13
C TRP A 93 -4.61 -1.81 11.61
N SER A 94 -3.79 -0.92 11.05
CA SER A 94 -3.38 -0.97 9.66
C SER A 94 -2.29 -2.05 9.43
N TYR A 95 -2.01 -2.33 8.15
CA TYR A 95 -0.91 -3.21 7.76
C TYR A 95 0.45 -2.77 8.33
N ASP A 96 0.70 -1.45 8.38
CA ASP A 96 1.95 -0.84 8.85
C ASP A 96 1.99 -0.59 10.37
N GLU A 97 1.15 -1.27 11.15
CA GLU A 97 1.05 -1.12 12.61
C GLU A 97 0.65 0.30 13.08
N GLN A 98 -0.15 1.00 12.30
CA GLN A 98 -0.76 2.25 12.73
C GLN A 98 -2.09 1.95 13.45
N LEU A 99 -2.30 2.57 14.61
CA LEU A 99 -3.54 2.41 15.37
C LEU A 99 -4.62 3.33 14.82
N VAL A 100 -5.69 2.73 14.36
CA VAL A 100 -6.88 3.44 13.88
C VAL A 100 -7.93 3.47 14.97
N ILE A 101 -8.39 4.65 15.32
CA ILE A 101 -9.44 4.87 16.32
C ILE A 101 -10.57 5.65 15.67
N LEU A 102 -11.75 5.04 15.62
CA LEU A 102 -12.97 5.63 15.07
C LEU A 102 -13.92 5.99 16.21
N ASN A 103 -14.45 7.22 16.21
CA ASN A 103 -15.44 7.67 17.17
C ASN A 103 -16.87 7.67 16.60
N GLU A 104 -17.84 7.93 17.47
CA GLU A 104 -19.27 7.93 17.14
C GLU A 104 -19.66 9.02 16.11
N ASP A 105 -18.94 10.14 16.07
CA ASP A 105 -19.18 11.23 15.12
C ASP A 105 -18.60 10.96 13.71
N GLY A 106 -18.08 9.76 13.44
CA GLY A 106 -17.48 9.40 12.17
C GLY A 106 -16.11 10.05 11.92
N VAL A 107 -15.50 10.66 12.94
CA VAL A 107 -14.13 11.12 12.88
C VAL A 107 -13.20 9.98 13.27
N TYR A 108 -12.16 9.75 12.48
CA TYR A 108 -11.16 8.76 12.81
C TYR A 108 -9.76 9.34 12.79
N ARG A 109 -8.93 8.84 13.71
CA ARG A 109 -7.51 9.16 13.80
C ARG A 109 -6.67 7.93 13.55
N VAL A 110 -5.60 8.12 12.79
CA VAL A 110 -4.59 7.11 12.49
C VAL A 110 -3.32 7.53 13.19
N TYR A 111 -2.94 6.80 14.24
CA TYR A 111 -1.76 7.06 15.06
C TYR A 111 -0.60 6.17 14.65
N ASP A 112 0.58 6.74 14.58
CA ASP A 112 1.80 5.96 14.56
C ASP A 112 2.22 5.52 15.98
N LEU A 113 3.25 4.67 16.09
CA LEU A 113 3.78 4.22 17.37
C LEU A 113 4.62 5.29 18.10
N GLN A 114 4.72 6.50 17.55
CA GLN A 114 5.38 7.66 18.16
C GLN A 114 4.38 8.66 18.72
N GLY A 115 3.08 8.49 18.44
CA GLY A 115 1.99 9.34 18.88
C GLY A 115 1.65 10.49 17.95
N GLU A 116 2.29 10.58 16.81
CA GLU A 116 1.85 11.46 15.73
C GLU A 116 0.58 10.87 15.12
N TYR A 117 -0.37 11.71 14.73
CA TYR A 117 -1.61 11.23 14.14
C TYR A 117 -2.05 12.09 12.96
N SER A 118 -2.76 11.46 12.03
CA SER A 118 -3.58 12.11 11.03
C SER A 118 -5.06 11.97 11.40
N GLN A 119 -5.84 13.06 11.22
CA GLN A 119 -7.26 13.05 11.50
C GLN A 119 -8.05 13.20 10.20
N ASN A 120 -9.02 12.32 10.03
CA ASN A 120 -9.87 12.25 8.87
C ASN A 120 -11.33 12.09 9.29
N SER A 121 -12.28 12.25 8.37
CA SER A 121 -13.71 12.10 8.62
C SER A 121 -14.35 11.22 7.55
N LEU A 122 -15.36 10.46 7.96
CA LEU A 122 -16.23 9.68 7.06
C LEU A 122 -17.19 10.58 6.25
N GLY A 123 -17.22 11.90 6.52
CA GLY A 123 -18.06 12.84 5.82
C GLY A 123 -19.32 13.21 6.61
N GLN A 124 -20.13 14.10 6.02
CA GLN A 124 -21.26 14.72 6.71
C GLN A 124 -22.38 13.74 7.03
N GLU A 125 -22.62 12.76 6.16
CA GLU A 125 -23.62 11.73 6.36
C GLU A 125 -23.37 10.92 7.65
N ALA A 126 -22.12 10.54 7.88
CA ALA A 126 -21.72 9.82 9.09
C ALA A 126 -21.72 10.72 10.33
N GLN A 127 -21.46 12.04 10.17
CA GLN A 127 -21.56 13.01 11.28
C GLN A 127 -23.00 13.22 11.73
N ASP A 128 -23.93 13.29 10.78
CA ASP A 128 -25.34 13.57 11.06
C ASP A 128 -26.08 12.34 11.63
N SER A 129 -25.76 11.13 11.16
CA SER A 129 -26.39 9.89 11.58
C SER A 129 -25.68 9.14 12.69
N GLY A 130 -24.40 9.45 12.93
CA GLY A 130 -23.52 8.70 13.80
C GLY A 130 -23.05 7.39 13.20
N VAL A 131 -22.01 6.78 13.80
CA VAL A 131 -21.48 5.46 13.43
C VAL A 131 -21.86 4.45 14.52
N VAL A 132 -22.47 3.34 14.09
CA VAL A 132 -22.94 2.28 15.00
C VAL A 132 -21.85 1.25 15.26
N ASP A 133 -21.19 0.76 14.22
CA ASP A 133 -20.08 -0.21 14.29
C ASP A 133 -19.15 -0.06 13.10
N ALA A 134 -17.96 -0.65 13.15
CA ALA A 134 -17.03 -0.67 12.06
C ALA A 134 -16.14 -1.92 12.09
N VAL A 135 -15.70 -2.35 10.93
CA VAL A 135 -14.66 -3.38 10.77
C VAL A 135 -13.44 -2.75 10.11
N ILE A 136 -12.31 -2.84 10.79
CA ILE A 136 -11.03 -2.27 10.36
C ILE A 136 -10.17 -3.42 9.83
N HIS A 137 -9.64 -3.26 8.63
CA HIS A 137 -8.74 -4.22 8.01
C HIS A 137 -7.41 -3.56 7.63
N ASP A 138 -6.45 -4.35 7.16
CA ASP A 138 -5.07 -3.93 6.90
C ASP A 138 -4.95 -2.64 6.06
N PHE A 139 -5.81 -2.46 5.06
CA PHE A 139 -5.72 -1.37 4.08
C PHE A 139 -6.91 -0.41 4.08
N GLY A 140 -7.78 -0.50 5.06
CA GLY A 140 -8.94 0.38 5.14
C GLY A 140 -9.94 -0.04 6.22
N MET A 141 -11.14 0.49 6.14
CA MET A 141 -12.24 0.13 7.04
C MET A 141 -13.59 0.24 6.33
N VAL A 142 -14.57 -0.49 6.87
CA VAL A 142 -15.98 -0.30 6.55
C VAL A 142 -16.68 0.10 7.83
N ALA A 143 -17.48 1.16 7.76
CA ALA A 143 -18.28 1.67 8.88
C ALA A 143 -19.78 1.52 8.57
N LEU A 144 -20.53 1.08 9.55
CA LEU A 144 -21.99 1.06 9.53
C LEU A 144 -22.49 2.35 10.17
N THR A 145 -23.21 3.17 9.40
CA THR A 145 -23.80 4.43 9.87
C THR A 145 -25.15 4.22 10.53
N GLY A 146 -25.64 5.19 11.29
CA GLY A 146 -26.96 5.15 11.92
C GLY A 146 -28.12 5.10 10.91
N ASN A 147 -27.88 5.48 9.66
CA ASN A 147 -28.82 5.32 8.55
C ASN A 147 -28.84 3.90 7.97
N LEU A 148 -28.11 2.96 8.61
CA LEU A 148 -27.97 1.56 8.17
C LEU A 148 -27.27 1.41 6.80
N GLY A 149 -26.53 2.43 6.37
CA GLY A 149 -25.66 2.41 5.20
C GLY A 149 -24.25 2.00 5.56
N PHE A 150 -23.56 1.36 4.63
CA PHE A 150 -22.14 1.02 4.77
C PHE A 150 -21.28 2.02 4.02
N MET A 151 -20.20 2.48 4.67
CA MET A 151 -19.23 3.38 4.10
C MET A 151 -17.84 2.75 4.13
N GLU A 152 -17.19 2.69 2.98
CA GLU A 152 -15.83 2.17 2.80
C GLU A 152 -14.81 3.30 2.76
N VAL A 153 -13.68 3.12 3.45
CA VAL A 153 -12.48 3.95 3.33
C VAL A 153 -11.34 3.09 2.79
N LYS A 154 -10.82 3.48 1.62
CA LYS A 154 -9.70 2.79 0.95
C LYS A 154 -8.39 3.49 1.26
N GLY A 155 -7.54 2.85 2.07
CA GLY A 155 -6.26 3.43 2.50
C GLY A 155 -6.40 4.42 3.67
N TRP A 156 -5.28 4.85 4.22
CA TRP A 156 -5.23 5.64 5.45
C TRP A 156 -4.80 7.10 5.23
N GLU A 157 -4.26 7.42 4.05
CA GLU A 157 -3.78 8.76 3.70
C GLU A 157 -4.71 9.42 2.68
N GLY A 158 -5.47 10.43 3.11
CA GLY A 158 -6.23 11.32 2.22
C GLY A 158 -7.36 10.67 1.41
N SER A 159 -7.79 9.48 1.79
CA SER A 159 -8.84 8.72 1.09
C SER A 159 -10.20 9.34 1.31
N ARG A 160 -10.99 9.42 0.24
CA ARG A 160 -12.39 9.82 0.34
C ARG A 160 -13.25 8.60 0.68
N PRO A 161 -14.14 8.68 1.67
CA PRO A 161 -15.08 7.61 1.95
C PRO A 161 -16.05 7.42 0.77
N VAL A 162 -16.38 6.16 0.50
CA VAL A 162 -17.30 5.75 -0.57
C VAL A 162 -18.44 4.99 0.04
N SER A 163 -19.69 5.37 -0.26
CA SER A 163 -20.87 4.60 0.16
C SER A 163 -20.96 3.32 -0.67
N LEU A 164 -21.20 2.19 0.01
CA LEU A 164 -21.50 0.92 -0.63
C LEU A 164 -22.96 0.89 -1.12
N ALA A 165 -23.32 -0.18 -1.81
CA ALA A 165 -24.68 -0.35 -2.30
C ALA A 165 -25.71 -0.30 -1.15
N SER A 166 -26.88 0.30 -1.42
CA SER A 166 -27.92 0.44 -0.42
C SER A 166 -28.49 -0.91 -0.02
N THR A 167 -28.55 -1.13 1.27
CA THR A 167 -29.22 -2.29 1.88
C THR A 167 -30.62 -1.88 2.35
N ALA A 168 -31.64 -2.69 2.08
CA ALA A 168 -32.98 -2.43 2.55
C ALA A 168 -33.19 -2.85 4.03
N LEU A 169 -32.19 -2.57 4.88
CA LEU A 169 -32.23 -2.92 6.31
C LEU A 169 -33.20 -2.01 7.05
N SER A 170 -34.04 -2.60 7.90
CA SER A 170 -34.93 -1.88 8.81
C SER A 170 -34.38 -1.74 10.22
N GLN A 171 -33.40 -2.56 10.59
CA GLN A 171 -32.71 -2.58 11.89
C GLN A 171 -31.23 -2.85 11.71
N PRO A 172 -30.38 -2.43 12.67
CA PRO A 172 -28.97 -2.80 12.63
C PRO A 172 -28.77 -4.31 12.60
N PRO A 173 -27.88 -4.85 11.76
CA PRO A 173 -27.61 -6.28 11.71
C PRO A 173 -27.02 -6.76 13.05
N LEU A 174 -27.42 -7.97 13.48
CA LEU A 174 -26.90 -8.57 14.72
C LEU A 174 -25.38 -8.81 14.67
N CYS A 175 -24.89 -9.18 13.50
CA CYS A 175 -23.46 -9.36 13.23
C CYS A 175 -23.20 -9.08 11.75
N TRP A 176 -21.98 -8.75 11.43
CA TRP A 176 -21.52 -8.59 10.07
C TRP A 176 -19.99 -8.66 10.06
N ASP A 177 -19.43 -9.05 8.94
CA ASP A 177 -17.99 -9.10 8.73
C ASP A 177 -17.66 -8.78 7.27
N ILE A 178 -16.40 -8.58 6.95
CA ILE A 178 -15.96 -8.16 5.62
C ILE A 178 -14.96 -9.13 5.01
N VAL A 179 -15.09 -9.39 3.71
CA VAL A 179 -14.01 -9.94 2.89
C VAL A 179 -13.17 -8.77 2.39
N PRO A 180 -11.91 -8.64 2.83
CA PRO A 180 -11.05 -7.56 2.38
C PRO A 180 -10.74 -7.64 0.88
N PRO A 181 -10.37 -6.53 0.21
CA PRO A 181 -10.13 -6.49 -1.24
C PRO A 181 -9.02 -7.41 -1.73
N ASP A 182 -8.02 -7.68 -0.89
CA ASP A 182 -6.89 -8.57 -1.18
C ASP A 182 -7.27 -10.06 -1.17
N GLN A 183 -8.45 -10.39 -0.62
CA GLN A 183 -8.98 -11.74 -0.49
C GLN A 183 -10.23 -11.98 -1.32
N SER A 184 -10.87 -10.92 -1.80
CA SER A 184 -12.02 -10.98 -2.70
C SER A 184 -11.60 -11.25 -4.14
N LEU A 185 -12.38 -12.05 -4.86
CA LEU A 185 -12.17 -12.34 -6.28
C LEU A 185 -12.28 -11.09 -7.16
N ASN A 186 -13.09 -10.14 -6.75
CA ASN A 186 -13.39 -8.90 -7.49
C ASN A 186 -12.46 -7.74 -7.13
N CYS A 187 -11.51 -7.94 -6.19
CA CYS A 187 -10.65 -6.89 -5.64
C CYS A 187 -11.44 -5.70 -5.04
N HIS A 188 -12.67 -5.94 -4.59
CA HIS A 188 -13.51 -4.99 -3.85
C HIS A 188 -13.83 -5.54 -2.47
N VAL A 189 -14.12 -4.64 -1.53
CA VAL A 189 -14.64 -5.05 -0.21
C VAL A 189 -16.03 -5.63 -0.39
N GLU A 190 -16.27 -6.78 0.21
CA GLU A 190 -17.59 -7.39 0.29
C GLU A 190 -18.01 -7.47 1.75
N VAL A 191 -19.16 -6.87 2.07
CA VAL A 191 -19.77 -6.94 3.41
C VAL A 191 -20.73 -8.12 3.43
N LEU A 192 -20.52 -9.04 4.37
CA LEU A 192 -21.43 -10.17 4.60
C LEU A 192 -22.23 -9.92 5.87
N LEU A 193 -23.54 -9.99 5.76
CA LEU A 193 -24.45 -9.80 6.88
C LEU A 193 -25.65 -10.75 6.82
N PRO A 194 -26.20 -11.18 7.98
CA PRO A 194 -27.43 -11.93 8.03
C PRO A 194 -28.59 -11.03 7.60
N TYR A 195 -29.43 -11.56 6.74
CA TYR A 195 -30.69 -10.94 6.33
C TYR A 195 -31.80 -11.97 6.41
N GLU A 196 -32.74 -11.81 7.35
CA GLU A 196 -33.76 -12.82 7.64
C GLU A 196 -33.16 -14.21 7.89
N ASN A 197 -33.39 -15.16 6.95
CA ASN A 197 -32.85 -16.52 7.01
C ASN A 197 -31.67 -16.77 6.05
N THR A 198 -31.20 -15.76 5.37
CA THR A 198 -30.10 -15.85 4.37
C THR A 198 -28.94 -14.92 4.72
N ILE A 199 -27.94 -14.87 3.87
CA ILE A 199 -26.82 -13.96 3.95
C ILE A 199 -26.86 -13.02 2.76
N LEU A 200 -26.79 -11.73 3.04
CA LEU A 200 -26.63 -10.68 2.05
C LEU A 200 -25.17 -10.35 1.88
N SER A 201 -24.68 -10.33 0.65
CA SER A 201 -23.37 -9.80 0.27
C SER A 201 -23.56 -8.42 -0.36
N VAL A 202 -22.84 -7.42 0.15
CA VAL A 202 -22.93 -6.02 -0.28
C VAL A 202 -21.56 -5.56 -0.72
N ASP A 203 -21.47 -5.07 -1.93
CA ASP A 203 -20.28 -4.44 -2.48
C ASP A 203 -20.52 -2.97 -2.87
N SER A 204 -19.61 -2.36 -3.59
CA SER A 204 -19.72 -0.97 -4.05
C SER A 204 -20.77 -0.77 -5.16
N LEU A 205 -21.24 -1.86 -5.81
CA LEU A 205 -22.09 -1.81 -6.99
C LEU A 205 -23.50 -2.33 -6.69
N GLU A 206 -23.59 -3.47 -6.00
CA GLU A 206 -24.87 -4.16 -5.77
C GLU A 206 -24.91 -4.87 -4.42
N SER A 207 -26.11 -5.24 -4.00
CA SER A 207 -26.35 -6.11 -2.86
C SER A 207 -27.02 -7.39 -3.35
N ILE A 208 -26.39 -8.55 -3.07
CA ILE A 208 -26.81 -9.86 -3.58
C ILE A 208 -27.21 -10.75 -2.41
N ASP A 209 -28.43 -11.32 -2.48
CA ASP A 209 -28.85 -12.37 -1.56
C ASP A 209 -28.25 -13.72 -2.00
N GLN A 210 -27.52 -14.35 -1.10
CA GLN A 210 -26.88 -15.64 -1.34
C GLN A 210 -27.85 -16.83 -1.31
N GLN A 211 -29.12 -16.58 -0.97
CA GLN A 211 -30.22 -17.56 -0.96
C GLN A 211 -29.90 -18.82 -0.15
N ILE A 212 -29.30 -18.67 1.03
CA ILE A 212 -28.89 -19.77 1.90
C ILE A 212 -29.98 -20.01 2.95
N PRO A 213 -30.84 -21.05 2.82
CA PRO A 213 -32.02 -21.22 3.69
C PRO A 213 -31.66 -21.95 5.00
N ARG A 214 -30.57 -21.54 5.67
CA ARG A 214 -30.13 -22.15 6.94
C ARG A 214 -30.15 -21.20 8.15
N GLY A 215 -30.60 -19.96 7.96
CA GLY A 215 -30.71 -18.97 9.04
C GLY A 215 -31.74 -19.28 10.11
N PRO A 216 -31.93 -18.42 11.10
CA PRO A 216 -31.20 -17.13 11.30
C PRO A 216 -29.78 -17.34 11.79
N PHE A 217 -28.84 -16.48 11.33
CA PHE A 217 -27.45 -16.51 11.73
C PHE A 217 -27.20 -15.49 12.84
N GLN A 218 -26.47 -15.90 13.89
CA GLN A 218 -26.13 -15.06 15.04
C GLN A 218 -24.73 -14.47 14.93
N HIS A 219 -23.78 -15.21 14.37
CA HIS A 219 -22.42 -14.77 14.18
C HIS A 219 -21.88 -15.17 12.80
N ILE A 220 -21.12 -14.28 12.20
CA ILE A 220 -20.38 -14.49 10.95
C ILE A 220 -18.93 -14.12 11.24
N VAL A 221 -17.99 -14.98 10.88
CA VAL A 221 -16.56 -14.72 10.98
C VAL A 221 -15.86 -15.24 9.74
N ILE A 222 -15.04 -14.40 9.13
CA ILE A 222 -14.29 -14.74 7.94
C ILE A 222 -12.87 -15.16 8.34
N SER A 223 -12.37 -16.23 7.74
CA SER A 223 -11.01 -16.69 8.01
C SER A 223 -9.96 -15.66 7.58
N PRO A 224 -8.80 -15.57 8.25
CA PRO A 224 -7.73 -14.65 7.86
C PRO A 224 -7.20 -14.85 6.43
N SER A 225 -7.45 -16.03 5.84
CA SER A 225 -7.09 -16.33 4.45
C SER A 225 -8.18 -15.96 3.44
N GLY A 226 -9.35 -15.52 3.88
CA GLY A 226 -10.52 -15.23 3.04
C GLY A 226 -11.15 -16.44 2.36
N LYS A 227 -10.68 -17.68 2.64
CA LYS A 227 -11.14 -18.89 1.94
C LYS A 227 -12.32 -19.58 2.61
N ALA A 228 -12.52 -19.35 3.89
CA ALA A 228 -13.56 -20.00 4.67
C ALA A 228 -14.34 -18.97 5.49
N ILE A 229 -15.61 -19.23 5.67
CA ILE A 229 -16.55 -18.46 6.48
C ILE A 229 -17.13 -19.37 7.53
N ALA A 230 -17.10 -18.95 8.78
CA ALA A 230 -17.74 -19.65 9.89
C ALA A 230 -19.05 -18.94 10.25
N LEU A 231 -20.14 -19.68 10.28
CA LEU A 231 -21.49 -19.21 10.50
C LEU A 231 -22.09 -19.93 11.70
N LEU A 232 -22.51 -19.17 12.71
CA LEU A 232 -23.27 -19.73 13.85
C LEU A 232 -24.76 -19.44 13.66
N THR A 233 -25.55 -20.52 13.62
CA THR A 233 -27.00 -20.42 13.50
C THR A 233 -27.64 -20.14 14.85
N GLY A 234 -28.88 -19.63 14.85
CA GLY A 234 -29.70 -19.45 16.06
C GLY A 234 -30.04 -20.76 16.78
N SER A 235 -29.97 -21.90 16.08
CA SER A 235 -30.11 -23.24 16.65
C SER A 235 -28.88 -23.76 17.37
N GLY A 236 -27.74 -23.05 17.32
CA GLY A 236 -26.50 -23.46 17.93
C GLY A 236 -25.62 -24.35 17.00
N THR A 237 -25.91 -24.40 15.72
CA THR A 237 -25.06 -25.12 14.76
C THR A 237 -23.97 -24.19 14.22
N LEU A 238 -22.72 -24.57 14.41
CA LEU A 238 -21.55 -23.94 13.77
C LEU A 238 -21.31 -24.61 12.41
N TRP A 239 -21.43 -23.83 11.36
CA TRP A 239 -21.26 -24.28 9.99
C TRP A 239 -20.09 -23.53 9.34
N VAL A 240 -19.11 -24.27 8.82
CA VAL A 240 -17.94 -23.69 8.15
C VAL A 240 -18.02 -24.02 6.66
N VAL A 241 -17.99 -22.97 5.84
CA VAL A 241 -18.16 -23.05 4.38
C VAL A 241 -17.05 -22.32 3.65
N SER A 242 -16.93 -22.59 2.35
CA SER A 242 -16.07 -21.80 1.46
C SER A 242 -16.60 -20.38 1.32
N SER A 243 -15.72 -19.43 0.96
CA SER A 243 -16.10 -18.02 0.76
C SER A 243 -17.18 -17.78 -0.30
N ASN A 244 -17.33 -18.73 -1.24
CA ASN A 244 -18.37 -18.69 -2.27
C ASN A 244 -19.65 -19.49 -1.89
N PHE A 245 -19.74 -19.98 -0.65
CA PHE A 245 -20.85 -20.77 -0.12
C PHE A 245 -21.17 -22.08 -0.85
N GLN A 246 -20.30 -22.55 -1.76
CA GLN A 246 -20.56 -23.76 -2.56
C GLN A 246 -20.12 -25.05 -1.88
N GLU A 247 -19.07 -24.99 -1.06
CA GLU A 247 -18.52 -26.15 -0.37
C GLU A 247 -18.72 -26.02 1.14
N SER A 248 -19.28 -27.05 1.76
CA SER A 248 -19.37 -27.18 3.21
C SER A 248 -18.16 -27.96 3.72
N TYR A 249 -17.32 -27.32 4.56
CA TYR A 249 -16.14 -27.99 5.11
C TYR A 249 -16.46 -28.80 6.35
N THR A 250 -17.26 -28.24 7.26
CA THR A 250 -17.63 -28.94 8.49
C THR A 250 -18.90 -28.34 9.09
N GLU A 251 -19.61 -29.14 9.86
CA GLU A 251 -20.79 -28.74 10.61
C GLU A 251 -20.67 -29.33 12.02
N TYR A 252 -20.86 -28.48 13.02
CA TYR A 252 -20.71 -28.85 14.42
C TYR A 252 -21.88 -28.32 15.24
N ASP A 253 -22.48 -29.22 16.06
CA ASP A 253 -23.58 -28.83 16.95
C ASP A 253 -23.02 -28.45 18.33
N THR A 254 -23.06 -27.15 18.65
CA THR A 254 -22.59 -26.64 19.95
C THR A 254 -23.51 -26.96 21.12
N THR A 255 -24.76 -27.38 20.85
CA THR A 255 -25.75 -27.68 21.91
C THR A 255 -25.42 -29.00 22.63
N THR A 256 -24.71 -29.91 22.00
CA THR A 256 -24.34 -31.22 22.55
C THR A 256 -23.32 -31.10 23.72
N GLU A 257 -22.58 -30.02 23.83
CA GLU A 257 -21.58 -29.81 24.89
C GLU A 257 -22.04 -28.92 26.05
N GLY A 258 -23.33 -28.74 26.24
CA GLY A 258 -23.86 -28.02 27.41
C GLY A 258 -23.73 -26.50 27.35
N MET A 259 -23.46 -25.93 26.18
CA MET A 259 -23.53 -24.50 25.94
C MET A 259 -24.99 -24.02 25.85
N GLN A 260 -25.77 -24.26 26.88
CA GLN A 260 -27.13 -23.77 26.97
C GLN A 260 -27.16 -22.35 27.52
N GLY A 261 -27.28 -21.37 26.65
CA GLY A 261 -27.57 -19.97 27.03
C GLY A 261 -26.91 -18.97 26.08
N PRO A 262 -27.44 -17.73 26.01
CA PRO A 262 -26.82 -16.70 25.21
C PRO A 262 -25.39 -16.44 25.70
N PRO A 263 -24.42 -16.15 24.83
CA PRO A 263 -22.98 -16.07 25.14
C PRO A 263 -22.57 -14.91 26.04
N GLN A 264 -23.47 -14.37 26.84
CA GLN A 264 -23.25 -13.17 27.65
C GLN A 264 -22.39 -13.35 28.90
N GLN A 265 -22.01 -14.58 29.30
CA GLN A 265 -21.25 -14.78 30.55
C GLN A 265 -20.20 -15.90 30.52
N LEU A 266 -19.91 -16.51 29.40
CA LEU A 266 -18.84 -17.51 29.36
C LEU A 266 -17.48 -16.82 29.21
N MET A 267 -16.79 -16.59 30.34
CA MET A 267 -15.35 -16.28 30.39
C MET A 267 -14.49 -17.46 29.89
N THR A 268 -14.99 -18.26 28.98
CA THR A 268 -14.34 -19.47 28.53
C THR A 268 -14.25 -19.42 27.02
N VAL A 269 -13.03 -19.45 26.48
CA VAL A 269 -12.81 -19.68 25.07
C VAL A 269 -12.87 -21.16 24.84
N VAL A 270 -13.73 -21.60 23.93
CA VAL A 270 -13.82 -23.00 23.52
C VAL A 270 -13.27 -23.12 22.11
N MET A 271 -12.28 -23.95 21.95
CA MET A 271 -11.76 -24.31 20.63
C MET A 271 -12.33 -25.63 20.22
N VAL A 272 -13.00 -25.63 19.06
CA VAL A 272 -13.64 -26.81 18.50
C VAL A 272 -12.79 -27.34 17.37
N GLY A 273 -12.31 -28.59 17.52
CA GLY A 273 -11.65 -29.35 16.45
C GLY A 273 -12.51 -30.54 16.04
N PRO A 274 -12.19 -31.20 14.92
CA PRO A 274 -12.97 -32.35 14.44
C PRO A 274 -12.94 -33.55 15.41
N PHE A 275 -12.07 -33.57 16.41
CA PHE A 275 -11.88 -34.69 17.34
C PHE A 275 -11.91 -34.30 18.83
N GLY A 276 -12.25 -33.05 19.14
CA GLY A 276 -12.38 -32.62 20.54
C GLY A 276 -12.45 -31.11 20.70
N THR A 277 -12.71 -30.70 21.95
CA THR A 277 -12.82 -29.32 22.34
C THR A 277 -11.81 -28.97 23.43
N ILE A 278 -11.25 -27.77 23.35
CA ILE A 278 -10.30 -27.24 24.33
C ILE A 278 -10.94 -26.03 24.99
N HIS A 279 -10.96 -26.02 26.33
CA HIS A 279 -11.56 -24.97 27.13
C HIS A 279 -10.49 -24.09 27.77
N TYR A 280 -10.58 -22.77 27.60
CA TYR A 280 -9.76 -21.77 28.28
C TYR A 280 -10.62 -21.05 29.31
N THR A 281 -10.24 -21.09 30.57
CA THR A 281 -11.04 -20.62 31.72
C THR A 281 -10.77 -19.18 32.16
N SER A 282 -9.77 -18.51 31.60
CA SER A 282 -9.45 -17.12 31.93
C SER A 282 -9.90 -16.15 30.84
N PRO A 283 -10.18 -14.87 31.17
CA PRO A 283 -10.50 -13.87 30.15
C PRO A 283 -9.31 -13.72 29.21
N THR A 284 -9.50 -14.10 27.94
CA THR A 284 -8.50 -14.09 26.92
C THR A 284 -8.97 -13.31 25.71
N HIS A 285 -8.04 -12.69 25.01
CA HIS A 285 -8.30 -12.04 23.71
C HIS A 285 -7.60 -12.83 22.61
N LEU A 286 -8.34 -13.12 21.54
CA LEU A 286 -7.86 -13.90 20.40
C LEU A 286 -7.53 -13.00 19.24
N ILE A 287 -6.36 -13.18 18.67
CA ILE A 287 -5.93 -12.49 17.45
C ILE A 287 -5.68 -13.57 16.39
N SER A 288 -6.53 -13.58 15.37
CA SER A 288 -6.40 -14.50 14.26
C SER A 288 -5.20 -14.14 13.40
N GLU A 289 -4.30 -15.10 13.24
CA GLU A 289 -3.12 -15.01 12.37
C GLU A 289 -3.30 -15.93 11.16
N ILE A 290 -2.45 -15.80 10.15
CA ILE A 290 -2.59 -16.59 8.92
C ILE A 290 -2.32 -18.09 9.11
N ASP A 291 -1.48 -18.42 10.10
CA ASP A 291 -1.00 -19.78 10.39
C ASP A 291 -1.35 -20.25 11.81
N GLY A 292 -2.15 -19.49 12.54
CA GLY A 292 -2.57 -19.85 13.88
C GLY A 292 -3.39 -18.78 14.56
N VAL A 293 -3.46 -18.86 15.88
CA VAL A 293 -4.16 -17.91 16.74
C VAL A 293 -3.24 -17.50 17.88
N ARG A 294 -3.07 -16.20 18.04
CA ARG A 294 -2.37 -15.63 19.19
C ARG A 294 -3.38 -15.38 20.31
N ILE A 295 -3.14 -15.98 21.45
CA ILE A 295 -4.01 -15.93 22.62
C ILE A 295 -3.34 -15.03 23.67
N ILE A 296 -3.97 -13.91 23.95
CA ILE A 296 -3.49 -12.94 24.92
C ILE A 296 -4.29 -13.10 26.22
N SER A 297 -3.59 -13.35 27.31
CA SER A 297 -4.14 -13.34 28.67
C SER A 297 -3.48 -12.28 29.54
N SER A 298 -3.88 -12.11 30.79
CA SER A 298 -3.27 -11.16 31.72
C SER A 298 -1.80 -11.46 32.03
N ASP A 299 -1.40 -12.72 31.99
CA ASP A 299 -0.10 -13.23 32.43
C ASP A 299 0.80 -13.71 31.29
N ARG A 300 0.23 -14.13 30.17
CA ARG A 300 0.99 -14.73 29.07
C ARG A 300 0.40 -14.47 27.71
N CYS A 301 1.26 -14.60 26.70
CA CYS A 301 0.93 -14.63 25.28
C CYS A 301 1.27 -16.01 24.74
N ASP A 302 0.26 -16.76 24.34
CA ASP A 302 0.39 -18.07 23.76
C ASP A 302 0.16 -18.00 22.24
N PHE A 303 0.80 -18.89 21.51
CA PHE A 303 0.53 -19.09 20.09
C PHE A 303 0.02 -20.52 19.88
N LEU A 304 -1.17 -20.64 19.33
CA LEU A 304 -1.81 -21.89 19.03
C LEU A 304 -1.84 -22.08 17.51
N GLN A 305 -1.31 -23.19 17.04
CA GLN A 305 -1.30 -23.55 15.64
C GLN A 305 -1.48 -25.05 15.45
N LYS A 306 -1.87 -25.45 14.25
CA LYS A 306 -1.73 -26.86 13.86
C LYS A 306 -0.25 -27.22 13.81
N VAL A 307 0.12 -28.37 14.35
CA VAL A 307 1.52 -28.83 14.28
C VAL A 307 1.95 -28.87 12.80
N PRO A 308 2.99 -28.12 12.42
CA PRO A 308 3.47 -28.13 11.05
C PRO A 308 3.93 -29.53 10.65
N ARG A 309 3.54 -29.96 9.45
CA ARG A 309 3.88 -31.28 8.95
C ARG A 309 5.38 -31.64 9.06
N PRO A 310 6.33 -30.73 8.76
CA PRO A 310 7.76 -31.03 8.95
C PRO A 310 8.12 -31.34 10.41
N SER A 311 7.61 -30.53 11.37
CA SER A 311 7.83 -30.78 12.81
C SER A 311 7.19 -32.09 13.25
N GLU A 312 5.98 -32.42 12.76
CA GLU A 312 5.32 -33.70 13.04
C GLU A 312 6.16 -34.87 12.54
N MET A 313 6.69 -34.80 11.31
CA MET A 313 7.52 -35.87 10.73
C MET A 313 8.78 -36.12 11.54
N VAL A 314 9.40 -35.09 12.12
CA VAL A 314 10.65 -35.23 12.88
C VAL A 314 10.39 -35.67 14.33
N PHE A 315 9.44 -35.03 15.04
CA PHE A 315 9.32 -35.18 16.50
C PHE A 315 8.19 -36.07 16.98
N LYS A 316 7.28 -36.51 16.08
CA LYS A 316 6.19 -37.40 16.49
C LYS A 316 6.75 -38.67 17.07
N PRO A 317 6.31 -39.11 18.26
CA PRO A 317 6.72 -40.36 18.84
C PRO A 317 6.46 -41.51 17.84
N GLU A 318 7.42 -42.45 17.73
CA GLU A 318 7.36 -43.58 16.80
C GLU A 318 7.32 -43.20 15.30
N SER A 319 7.77 -41.98 14.95
CA SER A 319 7.87 -41.59 13.54
C SER A 319 8.91 -42.44 12.81
N THR A 320 8.48 -43.09 11.72
CA THR A 320 9.35 -43.85 10.83
C THR A 320 9.85 -43.04 9.64
N SER A 321 9.65 -41.69 9.68
CA SER A 321 10.07 -40.83 8.60
C SER A 321 11.60 -40.78 8.46
N ALA A 322 12.10 -40.61 7.25
CA ALA A 322 13.52 -40.46 7.01
C ALA A 322 14.11 -39.23 7.75
N ALA A 323 13.32 -38.17 8.02
CA ALA A 323 13.75 -37.01 8.74
C ALA A 323 13.93 -37.27 10.25
N ALA A 324 13.03 -38.04 10.89
CA ALA A 324 13.19 -38.47 12.28
C ALA A 324 14.42 -39.39 12.42
N ILE A 325 14.58 -40.33 11.52
CA ILE A 325 15.73 -41.24 11.48
C ILE A 325 17.05 -40.47 11.31
N LEU A 326 17.07 -39.44 10.46
CA LEU A 326 18.23 -38.55 10.29
C LEU A 326 18.54 -37.79 11.58
N PHE A 327 17.52 -37.28 12.27
CA PHE A 327 17.67 -36.56 13.55
C PHE A 327 18.24 -37.46 14.63
N ASP A 328 17.77 -38.71 14.75
CA ASP A 328 18.30 -39.71 15.67
C ASP A 328 19.73 -40.15 15.30
N ALA A 329 20.04 -40.24 14.01
CA ALA A 329 21.38 -40.53 13.52
C ALA A 329 22.41 -39.44 13.95
N LEU A 330 22.01 -38.17 13.95
CA LEU A 330 22.85 -37.09 14.48
C LEU A 330 23.13 -37.31 15.98
N GLU A 331 22.12 -37.67 16.77
CA GLU A 331 22.29 -37.91 18.20
C GLU A 331 23.26 -39.09 18.48
N LEU A 332 23.14 -40.16 17.71
CA LEU A 332 24.06 -41.28 17.78
C LEU A 332 25.48 -40.91 17.33
N PHE A 333 25.61 -40.04 16.32
CA PHE A 333 26.89 -39.52 15.89
C PHE A 333 27.55 -38.65 16.97
N GLU A 334 26.83 -37.77 17.64
CA GLU A 334 27.32 -36.97 18.77
C GLU A 334 27.78 -37.86 19.94
N LYS A 335 27.09 -39.02 20.17
CA LYS A 335 27.47 -40.03 21.14
C LYS A 335 28.61 -40.94 20.63
N LYS A 336 29.17 -40.68 19.45
CA LYS A 336 30.22 -41.48 18.81
C LYS A 336 29.85 -42.96 18.60
N SER A 337 28.60 -43.23 18.34
CA SER A 337 28.12 -44.57 18.08
C SER A 337 28.35 -44.96 16.58
N PRO A 338 28.91 -46.11 16.28
CA PRO A 338 29.13 -46.58 14.91
C PRO A 338 27.81 -46.88 14.17
N ARG A 339 26.68 -46.98 14.87
CA ARG A 339 25.36 -47.24 14.27
C ARG A 339 24.85 -46.05 13.47
N SER A 340 25.39 -44.85 13.68
CA SER A 340 24.98 -43.66 12.91
C SER A 340 25.13 -43.86 11.40
N ASP A 341 26.22 -44.49 10.95
CA ASP A 341 26.47 -44.73 9.52
C ASP A 341 25.53 -45.78 8.91
N GLU A 342 25.15 -46.78 9.68
CA GLU A 342 24.18 -47.83 9.23
C GLU A 342 22.81 -47.19 9.00
N ILE A 343 22.40 -46.33 9.93
CA ILE A 343 21.12 -45.65 9.87
C ILE A 343 21.08 -44.70 8.66
N ILE A 344 22.13 -43.93 8.43
CA ILE A 344 22.20 -43.04 7.24
C ILE A 344 22.13 -43.85 5.93
N ARG A 345 22.79 -45.03 5.86
CA ARG A 345 22.73 -45.89 4.68
C ARG A 345 21.30 -46.39 4.43
N SER A 346 20.52 -46.70 5.47
CA SER A 346 19.14 -47.18 5.33
C SER A 346 18.21 -46.14 4.69
N ILE A 347 18.42 -44.87 4.95
CA ILE A 347 17.59 -43.74 4.43
C ILE A 347 18.20 -43.06 3.20
N ARG A 348 19.30 -43.58 2.63
CA ARG A 348 20.03 -42.94 1.53
C ARG A 348 19.16 -42.52 0.33
N PRO A 349 18.14 -43.28 -0.11
CA PRO A 349 17.27 -42.88 -1.21
C PRO A 349 16.42 -41.64 -0.91
N GLU A 350 16.03 -41.43 0.35
CA GLU A 350 15.17 -40.37 0.82
C GLU A 350 15.93 -39.26 1.56
N LEU A 351 17.27 -39.37 1.63
CA LEU A 351 18.11 -38.52 2.45
C LEU A 351 18.00 -37.05 2.07
N ALA A 352 17.88 -36.69 0.78
CA ALA A 352 17.70 -35.31 0.33
C ALA A 352 16.39 -34.71 0.89
N GLY A 353 15.27 -35.46 0.77
CA GLY A 353 14.00 -35.05 1.33
C GLY A 353 14.00 -34.98 2.87
N ALA A 354 14.76 -35.84 3.54
CA ALA A 354 14.96 -35.80 4.98
C ALA A 354 15.70 -34.55 5.42
N VAL A 355 16.74 -34.13 4.67
CA VAL A 355 17.46 -32.88 4.89
C VAL A 355 16.53 -31.65 4.73
N ASP A 356 15.75 -31.62 3.65
CA ASP A 356 14.78 -30.54 3.39
C ASP A 356 13.71 -30.47 4.49
N THR A 357 13.22 -31.61 4.95
CA THR A 357 12.25 -31.69 6.05
C THR A 357 12.82 -31.17 7.36
N CYS A 358 14.08 -31.48 7.69
CA CYS A 358 14.75 -30.97 8.88
C CYS A 358 14.95 -29.44 8.79
N ILE A 359 15.29 -28.92 7.61
CA ILE A 359 15.40 -27.47 7.37
C ILE A 359 14.05 -26.79 7.58
N ALA A 360 12.98 -27.33 6.98
CA ALA A 360 11.64 -26.80 7.13
C ALA A 360 11.15 -26.86 8.58
N ALA A 361 11.39 -27.98 9.29
CA ALA A 361 11.05 -28.11 10.71
C ALA A 361 11.76 -27.06 11.58
N ALA A 362 13.04 -26.75 11.29
CA ALA A 362 13.77 -25.71 12.01
C ALA A 362 13.10 -24.33 11.90
N GLY A 363 12.45 -24.02 10.78
CA GLY A 363 11.72 -22.77 10.58
C GLY A 363 10.51 -22.63 11.51
N HIS A 364 9.85 -23.73 11.83
CA HIS A 364 8.63 -23.72 12.64
C HIS A 364 8.87 -23.72 14.15
N GLU A 365 10.07 -24.09 14.59
CA GLU A 365 10.40 -24.07 16.02
C GLU A 365 10.68 -22.63 16.52
N PHE A 366 10.21 -22.30 17.73
CA PHE A 366 10.50 -21.03 18.36
C PHE A 366 11.78 -21.07 19.19
N GLU A 367 12.07 -22.22 19.79
CA GLU A 367 13.21 -22.37 20.69
C GLU A 367 14.53 -22.50 19.92
N PRO A 368 15.52 -21.59 20.09
CA PRO A 368 16.78 -21.60 19.34
C PRO A 368 17.60 -22.90 19.47
N TYR A 369 17.43 -23.60 20.58
CA TYR A 369 18.11 -24.89 20.80
C TYR A 369 17.67 -25.93 19.75
N TRP A 370 16.35 -26.10 19.55
CA TRP A 370 15.82 -27.06 18.60
C TRP A 370 16.07 -26.66 17.15
N GLN A 371 15.97 -25.35 16.85
CA GLN A 371 16.35 -24.83 15.55
C GLN A 371 17.78 -25.23 15.18
N LYS A 372 18.72 -25.02 16.12
CA LYS A 372 20.13 -25.38 15.90
C LYS A 372 20.33 -26.88 15.73
N ARG A 373 19.65 -27.72 16.52
CA ARG A 373 19.77 -29.18 16.40
C ARG A 373 19.22 -29.68 15.06
N LEU A 374 18.10 -29.16 14.60
CA LEU A 374 17.51 -29.51 13.30
C LEU A 374 18.42 -29.10 12.13
N LEU A 375 18.98 -27.89 12.17
CA LEU A 375 19.93 -27.45 11.16
C LEU A 375 21.23 -28.26 11.18
N ASN A 376 21.69 -28.70 12.36
CA ASN A 376 22.83 -29.60 12.46
C ASN A 376 22.52 -30.98 11.89
N ALA A 377 21.30 -31.50 12.08
CA ALA A 377 20.87 -32.73 11.46
C ALA A 377 20.84 -32.65 9.94
N ALA A 378 20.31 -31.54 9.42
CA ALA A 378 20.33 -31.23 7.99
C ALA A 378 21.76 -31.15 7.44
N LEU A 379 22.67 -30.47 8.18
CA LEU A 379 24.09 -30.33 7.80
C LEU A 379 24.80 -31.71 7.83
N TYR A 380 24.47 -32.53 8.84
CA TYR A 380 25.00 -33.90 8.94
C TYR A 380 24.53 -34.75 7.75
N GLY A 381 23.23 -34.76 7.46
CA GLY A 381 22.67 -35.53 6.32
C GLY A 381 23.25 -35.06 4.98
N ARG A 382 23.43 -33.76 4.81
CA ARG A 382 24.03 -33.14 3.61
C ARG A 382 25.45 -33.69 3.34
N ALA A 383 26.23 -34.00 4.37
CA ALA A 383 27.60 -34.46 4.19
C ALA A 383 27.68 -35.83 3.42
N PHE A 384 26.57 -36.56 3.33
CA PHE A 384 26.45 -37.82 2.60
C PHE A 384 25.79 -37.67 1.20
N LEU A 385 25.50 -36.43 0.77
CA LEU A 385 24.91 -36.14 -0.53
C LEU A 385 25.94 -35.45 -1.43
N ASP A 386 26.19 -36.00 -2.61
CA ASP A 386 27.21 -35.49 -3.54
C ASP A 386 26.77 -34.23 -4.26
N LEU A 387 25.48 -34.07 -4.58
CA LEU A 387 24.91 -32.96 -5.35
C LEU A 387 23.70 -32.35 -4.63
N TYR A 388 23.93 -31.72 -3.50
CA TYR A 388 22.87 -31.00 -2.75
C TYR A 388 23.11 -29.50 -2.75
N ASN A 389 22.10 -28.72 -3.15
CA ASN A 389 22.16 -27.27 -3.12
C ASN A 389 21.97 -26.75 -1.67
N PRO A 390 22.97 -26.11 -1.06
CA PRO A 390 22.87 -25.64 0.32
C PRO A 390 22.14 -24.32 0.49
N THR A 391 21.56 -23.74 -0.57
CA THR A 391 20.94 -22.41 -0.53
C THR A 391 19.86 -22.32 0.54
N ASP A 392 18.94 -23.30 0.56
CA ASP A 392 17.81 -23.32 1.50
C ASP A 392 18.29 -23.42 2.97
N LEU A 393 19.34 -24.20 3.22
CA LEU A 393 19.95 -24.29 4.55
C LEU A 393 20.55 -22.94 5.01
N VAL A 394 21.23 -22.23 4.10
CA VAL A 394 21.81 -20.92 4.41
C VAL A 394 20.72 -19.86 4.61
N GLU A 395 19.75 -19.81 3.73
CA GLU A 395 18.61 -18.87 3.81
C GLU A 395 17.78 -19.10 5.07
N MET A 396 17.48 -20.37 5.41
CA MET A 396 16.80 -20.69 6.66
C MET A 396 17.63 -20.24 7.88
N GLY A 397 18.93 -20.50 7.89
CA GLY A 397 19.82 -20.08 8.97
C GLY A 397 19.88 -18.54 9.09
N GLN A 398 19.80 -17.81 7.98
CA GLN A 398 19.71 -16.34 7.98
C GLN A 398 18.35 -15.85 8.51
N ALA A 399 17.26 -16.43 8.02
CA ALA A 399 15.91 -16.10 8.45
C ALA A 399 15.71 -16.32 9.95
N LEU A 400 16.17 -17.48 10.48
CA LEU A 400 16.06 -17.79 11.91
C LEU A 400 16.85 -16.83 12.80
N LYS A 401 18.02 -16.36 12.38
CA LYS A 401 18.77 -15.35 13.13
C LYS A 401 18.02 -14.03 13.20
N VAL A 402 17.38 -13.62 12.09
CA VAL A 402 16.55 -12.41 12.07
C VAL A 402 15.32 -12.61 12.96
N LEU A 403 14.61 -13.73 12.80
CA LEU A 403 13.42 -14.04 13.60
C LEU A 403 13.71 -14.09 15.11
N ASN A 404 14.78 -14.76 15.51
CA ASN A 404 15.15 -14.83 16.93
C ASN A 404 15.53 -13.46 17.50
N ALA A 405 16.15 -12.58 16.67
CA ALA A 405 16.43 -11.23 17.09
C ALA A 405 15.16 -10.42 17.33
N VAL A 406 14.13 -10.54 16.48
CA VAL A 406 12.87 -9.78 16.63
C VAL A 406 11.90 -10.41 17.62
N ARG A 407 11.99 -11.73 17.84
CA ARG A 407 11.21 -12.45 18.85
C ARG A 407 11.71 -12.19 20.28
N TYR A 408 12.87 -11.55 20.44
CA TYR A 408 13.37 -11.25 21.77
C TYR A 408 12.35 -10.41 22.55
N PHE A 409 12.17 -10.73 23.85
CA PHE A 409 11.05 -10.19 24.64
C PHE A 409 11.02 -8.65 24.74
N GLU A 410 12.18 -7.97 24.72
CA GLU A 410 12.25 -6.49 24.73
C GLU A 410 11.71 -5.89 23.43
N ILE A 411 11.77 -6.63 22.32
CA ILE A 411 11.29 -6.19 21.01
C ILE A 411 9.82 -6.59 20.83
N GLY A 412 9.48 -7.83 21.26
CA GLY A 412 8.13 -8.31 21.38
C GLY A 412 7.39 -8.45 20.05
N ILE A 413 8.04 -9.01 19.01
CA ILE A 413 7.42 -9.27 17.70
C ILE A 413 7.47 -10.79 17.43
N PRO A 414 6.45 -11.57 17.83
CA PRO A 414 6.44 -13.02 17.73
C PRO A 414 6.01 -13.52 16.34
N ILE A 415 6.71 -13.10 15.29
CA ILE A 415 6.44 -13.54 13.92
C ILE A 415 6.88 -15.00 13.74
N THR A 416 6.04 -15.81 13.11
CA THR A 416 6.40 -17.17 12.69
C THR A 416 7.23 -17.15 11.40
N TYR A 417 7.90 -18.27 11.10
CA TYR A 417 8.63 -18.38 9.83
C TYR A 417 7.67 -18.31 8.62
N THR A 418 6.48 -18.89 8.74
CA THR A 418 5.45 -18.83 7.69
C THR A 418 5.04 -17.39 7.38
N GLN A 419 4.77 -16.60 8.43
CA GLN A 419 4.44 -15.18 8.28
C GLN A 419 5.59 -14.40 7.64
N TYR A 420 6.83 -14.66 8.07
CA TYR A 420 8.03 -14.03 7.50
C TYR A 420 8.22 -14.37 6.02
N ALA A 421 8.05 -15.65 5.64
CA ALA A 421 8.18 -16.11 4.26
C ALA A 421 7.06 -15.55 3.35
N LEU A 422 5.81 -15.47 3.85
CA LEU A 422 4.69 -14.91 3.11
C LEU A 422 4.83 -13.40 2.88
N ILE A 423 5.37 -12.67 3.85
CA ILE A 423 5.73 -11.25 3.67
C ILE A 423 6.70 -11.08 2.51
N SER A 424 7.59 -12.07 2.28
CA SER A 424 8.57 -12.04 1.19
C SER A 424 7.98 -12.34 -0.20
N THR A 425 6.88 -13.09 -0.30
CA THR A 425 6.39 -13.63 -1.58
C THR A 425 5.15 -12.94 -2.15
N TYR A 426 4.20 -12.52 -1.33
CA TYR A 426 2.89 -12.05 -1.80
C TYR A 426 2.73 -10.55 -1.94
N ILE A 427 3.50 -9.77 -1.22
CA ILE A 427 3.53 -8.32 -1.36
C ILE A 427 4.94 -8.01 -1.82
N GLN A 428 5.11 -7.27 -2.89
CA GLN A 428 6.41 -6.73 -3.32
C GLN A 428 7.17 -5.94 -2.22
N ALA A 429 6.66 -5.98 -1.01
CA ALA A 429 7.21 -5.52 0.23
C ALA A 429 7.96 -6.65 0.94
N SER A 430 8.99 -7.14 0.30
CA SER A 430 10.32 -7.48 0.79
C SER A 430 10.51 -7.42 2.33
N PRO A 431 11.62 -7.93 2.84
CA PRO A 431 12.19 -7.67 4.18
C PRO A 431 12.12 -6.20 4.65
N HIS A 432 11.84 -5.25 3.75
CA HIS A 432 11.58 -3.84 4.06
C HIS A 432 10.43 -3.63 5.05
N HIS A 433 9.37 -4.43 5.01
CA HIS A 433 8.25 -4.28 5.96
C HIS A 433 8.68 -4.55 7.41
N LEU A 434 9.48 -5.62 7.64
CA LEU A 434 10.03 -5.88 8.98
C LEU A 434 10.96 -4.74 9.43
N ILE A 435 11.77 -4.21 8.53
CA ILE A 435 12.64 -3.06 8.81
C ILE A 435 11.79 -1.83 9.16
N ASN A 436 10.71 -1.55 8.43
CA ASN A 436 9.79 -0.47 8.74
C ASN A 436 9.17 -0.63 10.13
N ARG A 437 8.69 -1.83 10.49
CA ARG A 437 8.15 -2.13 11.83
C ARG A 437 9.16 -1.89 12.96
N LEU A 438 10.44 -2.17 12.72
CA LEU A 438 11.50 -1.88 13.68
C LEU A 438 11.83 -0.38 13.75
N THR A 439 11.82 0.31 12.62
CA THR A 439 12.08 1.76 12.58
C THR A 439 10.97 2.55 13.24
N THR A 440 9.71 2.20 13.03
CA THR A 440 8.55 2.83 13.71
C THR A 440 8.58 2.64 15.22
N ARG A 441 9.22 1.58 15.73
CA ARG A 441 9.48 1.36 17.17
C ARG A 441 10.78 2.00 17.67
N ASN A 442 11.44 2.84 16.86
CA ASN A 442 12.74 3.48 17.17
C ASN A 442 13.91 2.49 17.40
N LEU A 443 13.77 1.23 16.97
CA LEU A 443 14.81 0.20 17.08
C LEU A 443 15.83 0.27 15.93
N HIS A 444 16.34 1.48 15.66
CA HIS A 444 17.17 1.78 14.49
C HIS A 444 18.44 0.94 14.40
N LEU A 445 19.11 0.67 15.54
CA LEU A 445 20.35 -0.14 15.54
C LEU A 445 20.08 -1.57 15.10
N LEU A 446 18.99 -2.18 15.58
CA LEU A 446 18.61 -3.52 15.19
C LEU A 446 18.19 -3.55 13.72
N ALA A 447 17.35 -2.60 13.29
CA ALA A 447 16.92 -2.46 11.90
C ALA A 447 18.12 -2.30 10.95
N LEU A 448 19.10 -1.50 11.33
CA LEU A 448 20.34 -1.31 10.56
C LEU A 448 21.14 -2.61 10.45
N ARG A 449 21.35 -3.34 11.57
CA ARG A 449 22.07 -4.61 11.57
C ARG A 449 21.38 -5.67 10.72
N ILE A 450 20.05 -5.74 10.81
CA ILE A 450 19.26 -6.66 9.99
C ILE A 450 19.36 -6.29 8.51
N SER A 451 19.23 -4.99 8.16
CA SER A 451 19.37 -4.52 6.77
C SER A 451 20.70 -4.93 6.17
N MET A 452 21.80 -4.67 6.89
CA MET A 452 23.15 -5.03 6.46
C MET A 452 23.32 -6.55 6.35
N TYR A 453 22.73 -7.32 7.28
CA TYR A 453 22.80 -8.78 7.29
C TYR A 453 22.08 -9.41 6.09
N ILE A 454 20.94 -8.86 5.70
CA ILE A 454 20.15 -9.31 4.53
C ILE A 454 20.65 -8.65 3.23
N LYS A 455 21.67 -7.77 3.30
CA LYS A 455 22.22 -7.01 2.17
C LYS A 455 21.22 -6.05 1.53
N LEU A 456 20.34 -5.46 2.33
CA LEU A 456 19.44 -4.40 1.91
C LEU A 456 20.05 -3.03 2.14
N LYS A 457 19.64 -2.07 1.34
CA LYS A 457 20.06 -0.67 1.51
C LYS A 457 19.45 -0.10 2.80
N PRO A 458 20.25 0.45 3.71
CA PRO A 458 19.77 0.95 5.00
C PRO A 458 19.20 2.37 4.95
N ASP A 459 18.96 2.94 3.76
CA ASP A 459 18.52 4.32 3.53
C ASP A 459 17.25 4.68 4.31
N VAL A 460 16.26 3.79 4.35
CA VAL A 460 15.01 3.98 5.11
C VAL A 460 15.29 4.12 6.60
N VAL A 461 16.14 3.24 7.15
CA VAL A 461 16.50 3.25 8.58
C VAL A 461 17.24 4.54 8.93
N LEU A 462 18.17 4.96 8.08
CA LEU A 462 18.99 6.15 8.29
C LEU A 462 18.16 7.44 8.22
N ARG A 463 17.24 7.52 7.25
CA ARG A 463 16.30 8.65 7.15
C ARG A 463 15.40 8.75 8.36
N HIS A 464 14.82 7.63 8.79
CA HIS A 464 13.93 7.61 9.95
C HIS A 464 14.70 7.96 11.23
N TRP A 465 15.91 7.41 11.42
CA TRP A 465 16.77 7.75 12.54
C TRP A 465 17.11 9.24 12.57
N ALA A 466 17.48 9.83 11.43
CA ALA A 466 17.76 11.26 11.33
C ALA A 466 16.51 12.10 11.66
N SER A 467 15.34 11.70 11.15
CA SER A 467 14.06 12.36 11.45
C SER A 467 13.71 12.28 12.94
N ALA A 468 13.87 11.13 13.57
CA ALA A 468 13.66 10.95 15.01
C ALA A 468 14.62 11.81 15.84
N LYS A 469 15.90 11.91 15.42
CA LYS A 469 16.90 12.76 16.10
C LYS A 469 16.55 14.25 15.98
N ILE A 470 16.05 14.69 14.83
CA ILE A 470 15.58 16.07 14.63
C ILE A 470 14.39 16.36 15.55
N SER A 471 13.44 15.44 15.69
CA SER A 471 12.26 15.59 16.56
C SER A 471 12.64 15.59 18.05
N GLN A 472 13.54 14.71 18.47
CA GLN A 472 14.02 14.65 19.85
C GLN A 472 14.78 15.90 20.28
N SER A 473 15.65 16.45 19.43
CA SER A 473 16.43 17.65 19.75
C SER A 473 15.57 18.90 19.90
N ARG A 474 14.31 18.88 19.48
CA ARG A 474 13.32 19.94 19.70
C ARG A 474 12.71 19.90 21.10
N ALA A 475 12.68 18.73 21.74
CA ALA A 475 12.09 18.53 23.07
C ALA A 475 12.99 19.00 24.20
N GLU A 476 14.28 19.17 23.97
CA GLU A 476 15.27 19.65 24.95
C GLU A 476 15.47 21.19 24.93
N ILE A 477 14.43 21.95 24.64
CA ILE A 477 14.45 23.41 24.90
C ILE A 477 14.31 23.59 26.39
N ASP A 478 15.43 23.78 27.06
CA ASP A 478 15.48 24.20 28.46
C ASP A 478 14.62 25.46 28.67
N GLU A 479 13.57 25.32 29.46
CA GLU A 479 12.69 26.44 29.83
C GLU A 479 13.45 27.59 30.53
N GLU A 480 14.66 27.34 31.09
CA GLU A 480 15.44 28.31 31.85
C GLU A 480 16.26 29.30 30.99
N THR A 481 16.63 28.98 29.75
CA THR A 481 17.61 29.82 29.04
C THR A 481 17.07 30.58 27.86
N LYS A 482 15.86 30.33 27.31
CA LYS A 482 15.31 31.01 26.10
C LYS A 482 16.31 31.26 24.95
N ARG A 483 17.47 30.66 24.99
CA ARG A 483 18.50 30.66 23.96
C ARG A 483 18.49 29.29 23.31
N ALA A 484 18.00 29.22 22.09
CA ALA A 484 18.32 28.11 21.21
C ALA A 484 19.86 27.99 21.19
N LYS A 485 20.42 27.05 21.93
CA LYS A 485 21.79 26.62 21.76
C LYS A 485 21.99 26.35 20.27
N ASN A 486 23.19 26.55 19.75
CA ASN A 486 23.58 26.23 18.37
C ASN A 486 23.50 24.73 18.05
N ASP A 487 22.33 24.14 18.32
CA ASP A 487 22.06 22.70 18.24
C ASP A 487 21.95 22.23 16.76
N ASP A 488 21.59 23.14 15.84
CA ASP A 488 21.44 22.81 14.43
C ASP A 488 22.75 22.33 13.78
N GLU A 489 23.87 22.99 14.11
CA GLU A 489 25.19 22.60 13.58
C GLU A 489 25.67 21.29 14.19
N GLU A 490 25.40 21.06 15.46
CA GLU A 490 25.76 19.84 16.16
C GLU A 490 24.94 18.65 15.64
N VAL A 491 23.62 18.81 15.48
CA VAL A 491 22.73 17.79 14.91
C VAL A 491 23.11 17.49 13.46
N CYS A 492 23.35 18.49 12.62
CA CYS A 492 23.80 18.28 11.25
C CYS A 492 25.11 17.49 11.20
N ARG A 493 26.12 17.91 11.97
CA ARG A 493 27.41 17.23 12.06
C ARG A 493 27.28 15.78 12.52
N LEU A 494 26.40 15.53 13.51
CA LEU A 494 26.15 14.21 14.04
C LEU A 494 25.49 13.30 13.00
N ILE A 495 24.51 13.79 12.24
CA ILE A 495 23.84 13.05 11.17
C ILE A 495 24.87 12.71 10.07
N VAL A 496 25.61 13.69 9.58
CA VAL A 496 26.60 13.51 8.52
C VAL A 496 27.71 12.54 8.95
N ALA A 497 28.30 12.75 10.14
CA ALA A 497 29.35 11.86 10.67
C ALA A 497 28.87 10.42 10.83
N LYS A 498 27.58 10.22 11.20
CA LYS A 498 27.03 8.87 11.32
C LYS A 498 26.86 8.18 9.97
N PHE A 499 26.46 8.91 8.94
CA PHE A 499 26.34 8.39 7.58
C PHE A 499 27.71 8.10 6.97
N GLU A 500 28.69 8.96 7.18
CA GLU A 500 30.07 8.74 6.75
C GLU A 500 30.73 7.53 7.45
N ALA A 501 30.45 7.33 8.73
CA ALA A 501 30.98 6.21 9.51
C ALA A 501 30.48 4.84 9.02
N LEU A 502 29.36 4.77 8.29
CA LEU A 502 28.82 3.53 7.72
C LEU A 502 29.48 3.15 6.38
N GLY A 503 30.31 4.04 5.85
CA GLY A 503 31.02 3.83 4.60
C GLY A 503 30.24 4.21 3.34
N PRO A 504 30.94 4.35 2.20
CA PRO A 504 30.35 4.85 0.96
C PRO A 504 29.28 3.95 0.37
N GLU A 505 29.35 2.63 0.58
CA GLU A 505 28.36 1.69 0.06
C GLU A 505 27.01 1.79 0.77
N ALA A 506 27.00 2.04 2.08
CA ALA A 506 25.79 2.14 2.88
C ALA A 506 25.16 3.53 2.83
N SER A 507 25.95 4.59 2.63
CA SER A 507 25.47 5.97 2.51
C SER A 507 25.07 6.36 1.08
N GLN A 508 25.47 5.58 0.08
CA GLN A 508 25.17 5.82 -1.32
C GLN A 508 23.67 5.57 -1.61
N GLY A 509 22.88 6.63 -1.62
CA GLY A 509 21.43 6.57 -1.89
C GLY A 509 20.58 7.20 -0.81
N VAL A 510 21.14 7.58 0.33
CA VAL A 510 20.41 8.33 1.36
C VAL A 510 20.08 9.72 0.81
N SER A 511 18.79 10.04 0.76
CA SER A 511 18.32 11.37 0.37
C SER A 511 18.36 12.31 1.56
N TYR A 512 19.26 13.27 1.54
CA TYR A 512 19.30 14.35 2.52
C TYR A 512 18.14 15.33 2.31
N SER A 513 17.55 15.38 1.11
CA SER A 513 16.41 16.25 0.81
C SER A 513 15.16 15.85 1.60
N GLU A 514 14.90 14.55 1.78
CA GLU A 514 13.78 14.08 2.60
C GLU A 514 13.97 14.38 4.09
N ILE A 515 15.21 14.26 4.60
CA ILE A 515 15.55 14.60 5.97
C ILE A 515 15.42 16.13 6.17
N ALA A 516 15.89 16.92 5.22
CA ALA A 516 15.77 18.37 5.23
C ALA A 516 14.30 18.82 5.17
N LYS A 517 13.45 18.13 4.41
CA LYS A 517 12.00 18.37 4.39
C LYS A 517 11.37 18.16 5.78
N LYS A 518 11.78 17.12 6.50
CA LYS A 518 11.32 16.88 7.88
C LYS A 518 11.83 17.97 8.84
N ALA A 519 13.10 18.40 8.70
CA ALA A 519 13.64 19.51 9.48
C ALA A 519 12.88 20.82 9.21
N TRP A 520 12.53 21.08 7.95
CA TRP A 520 11.71 22.24 7.56
C TRP A 520 10.32 22.18 8.17
N SER A 521 9.61 21.04 8.08
CA SER A 521 8.28 20.86 8.68
C SER A 521 8.32 21.02 10.22
N ALA A 522 9.46 20.69 10.85
CA ALA A 522 9.70 20.94 12.28
C ALA A 522 10.05 22.42 12.62
N GLY A 523 10.07 23.33 11.61
CA GLY A 523 10.38 24.75 11.79
C GLY A 523 11.86 25.08 11.91
N ARG A 524 12.76 24.13 11.59
CA ARG A 524 14.24 24.30 11.66
C ARG A 524 14.84 24.58 10.28
N SER A 525 14.57 25.77 9.75
CA SER A 525 15.01 26.17 8.40
C SER A 525 16.53 26.13 8.21
N ARG A 526 17.29 26.59 9.23
CA ARG A 526 18.75 26.58 9.19
C ARG A 526 19.32 25.17 9.10
N LEU A 527 18.80 24.24 9.91
CA LEU A 527 19.19 22.81 9.83
C LEU A 527 18.85 22.22 8.46
N ALA A 528 17.68 22.53 7.92
CA ALA A 528 17.24 22.05 6.62
C ALA A 528 18.18 22.52 5.49
N THR A 529 18.60 23.81 5.48
CA THR A 529 19.58 24.32 4.50
C THR A 529 20.94 23.63 4.63
N MET A 530 21.43 23.44 5.86
CA MET A 530 22.71 22.76 6.10
C MET A 530 22.69 21.29 5.63
N LEU A 531 21.59 20.58 5.87
CA LEU A 531 21.43 19.20 5.40
C LEU A 531 21.36 19.11 3.87
N LEU A 532 20.71 20.10 3.22
CA LEU A 532 20.66 20.17 1.76
C LEU A 532 22.02 20.43 1.11
N ASP A 533 22.97 21.04 1.81
CA ASP A 533 24.34 21.18 1.28
C ASP A 533 25.04 19.82 1.07
N HIS A 534 24.60 18.79 1.78
CA HIS A 534 25.11 17.42 1.64
C HIS A 534 24.30 16.57 0.61
N GLU A 535 23.22 17.11 0.01
CA GLU A 535 22.44 16.39 -1.01
C GLU A 535 23.20 16.41 -2.36
N PRO A 536 23.58 15.24 -2.90
CA PRO A 536 24.34 15.19 -4.15
C PRO A 536 23.49 15.46 -5.40
N ARG A 537 22.15 15.40 -5.27
CA ARG A 537 21.23 15.57 -6.40
C ARG A 537 20.62 16.97 -6.41
N ALA A 538 21.09 17.82 -7.30
CA ALA A 538 20.54 19.16 -7.46
C ALA A 538 19.03 19.16 -7.80
N GLY A 539 18.56 18.12 -8.51
CA GLY A 539 17.14 17.94 -8.84
C GLY A 539 16.22 17.78 -7.64
N ASP A 540 16.74 17.24 -6.53
CA ASP A 540 16.00 17.08 -5.27
C ASP A 540 16.21 18.28 -4.33
N GLN A 541 17.41 18.90 -4.41
CA GLN A 541 17.81 20.04 -3.58
C GLN A 541 17.06 21.33 -3.94
N VAL A 542 17.06 21.68 -5.22
CA VAL A 542 16.54 22.96 -5.72
C VAL A 542 15.06 23.18 -5.47
N PRO A 543 14.14 22.21 -5.76
CA PRO A 543 12.72 22.40 -5.47
C PRO A 543 12.43 22.66 -3.99
N LEU A 544 13.15 21.98 -3.09
CA LEU A 544 12.96 22.15 -1.66
C LEU A 544 13.45 23.52 -1.18
N LEU A 545 14.60 24.02 -1.67
CA LEU A 545 15.08 25.38 -1.39
C LEU A 545 14.07 26.43 -1.85
N LEU A 546 13.40 26.23 -2.98
CA LEU A 546 12.35 27.15 -3.46
C LEU A 546 11.11 27.12 -2.56
N THR A 547 10.73 25.98 -2.02
CA THR A 547 9.62 25.90 -1.03
C THR A 547 9.97 26.59 0.28
N MET A 548 11.26 26.59 0.65
CA MET A 548 11.80 27.27 1.83
C MET A 548 11.98 28.80 1.63
N ASN A 549 11.66 29.33 0.45
CA ASN A 549 11.89 30.73 0.03
C ASN A 549 13.37 31.14 -0.05
N GLU A 550 14.29 30.18 -0.07
CA GLU A 550 15.74 30.42 -0.25
C GLU A 550 16.09 30.50 -1.74
N GLY A 551 15.46 31.47 -2.44
CA GLY A 551 15.58 31.60 -3.90
C GLY A 551 16.98 31.86 -4.41
N GLN A 552 17.82 32.63 -3.67
CA GLN A 552 19.20 32.91 -4.04
C GLN A 552 20.07 31.67 -3.97
N LEU A 553 19.92 30.89 -2.89
CA LEU A 553 20.65 29.64 -2.70
C LEU A 553 20.24 28.59 -3.73
N ALA A 554 18.92 28.47 -4.00
CA ALA A 554 18.37 27.60 -5.03
C ALA A 554 18.95 27.91 -6.41
N LEU A 555 19.09 29.20 -6.74
CA LEU A 555 19.65 29.64 -8.01
C LEU A 555 21.16 29.31 -8.13
N THR A 556 21.92 29.56 -7.06
CA THR A 556 23.36 29.22 -7.01
C THR A 556 23.56 27.71 -7.22
N LYS A 557 22.82 26.89 -6.49
CA LYS A 557 22.91 25.41 -6.61
C LYS A 557 22.47 24.91 -7.99
N ALA A 558 21.43 25.50 -8.57
CA ALA A 558 20.99 25.17 -9.93
C ALA A 558 22.06 25.52 -10.99
N VAL A 559 22.76 26.66 -10.81
CA VAL A 559 23.87 27.05 -11.70
C VAL A 559 25.06 26.15 -11.54
N ASP A 560 25.42 25.80 -10.32
CA ASP A 560 26.56 24.91 -10.01
C ASP A 560 26.35 23.48 -10.53
N SER A 561 25.10 23.01 -10.56
CA SER A 561 24.77 21.69 -11.13
C SER A 561 25.02 21.61 -12.64
N GLY A 562 25.06 22.74 -13.33
CA GLY A 562 25.17 22.80 -14.79
C GLY A 562 23.88 22.34 -15.53
N ASP A 563 22.80 22.09 -14.82
CA ASP A 563 21.50 21.69 -15.40
C ASP A 563 20.70 22.95 -15.78
N THR A 564 20.59 23.19 -17.09
CA THR A 564 19.87 24.33 -17.62
C THR A 564 18.37 24.31 -17.31
N ASP A 565 17.77 23.12 -17.22
CA ASP A 565 16.33 22.98 -16.94
C ASP A 565 16.01 23.41 -15.48
N LEU A 566 16.90 23.09 -14.55
CA LEU A 566 16.79 23.54 -13.16
C LEU A 566 16.96 25.05 -13.03
N VAL A 567 17.89 25.63 -13.75
CA VAL A 567 18.09 27.10 -13.76
C VAL A 567 16.82 27.81 -14.26
N TYR A 568 16.23 27.32 -15.37
CA TYR A 568 14.98 27.87 -15.88
C TYR A 568 13.81 27.66 -14.92
N TYR A 569 13.74 26.50 -14.28
CA TYR A 569 12.71 26.22 -13.26
C TYR A 569 12.76 27.23 -12.13
N VAL A 570 13.96 27.51 -11.59
CA VAL A 570 14.17 28.50 -10.53
C VAL A 570 13.80 29.92 -11.00
N LEU A 571 14.28 30.33 -12.18
CA LEU A 571 14.01 31.68 -12.71
C LEU A 571 12.52 31.90 -12.97
N LEU A 572 11.80 30.90 -13.51
CA LEU A 572 10.36 30.97 -13.74
C LEU A 572 9.57 31.01 -12.44
N HIS A 573 10.05 30.35 -11.39
CA HIS A 573 9.43 30.37 -10.07
C HIS A 573 9.66 31.71 -9.34
N LEU A 574 10.84 32.32 -9.48
CA LEU A 574 11.19 33.59 -8.84
C LEU A 574 10.58 34.82 -9.53
N LYS A 575 10.42 34.77 -10.86
CA LYS A 575 9.90 35.88 -11.66
C LYS A 575 8.56 36.47 -11.20
N PRO A 576 7.52 35.66 -10.85
CA PRO A 576 6.26 36.21 -10.36
C PRO A 576 6.30 36.68 -8.89
N ARG A 577 7.32 36.26 -8.13
CA ARG A 577 7.44 36.52 -6.69
C ARG A 577 8.30 37.73 -6.36
N LEU A 578 9.24 38.09 -7.24
CA LEU A 578 10.16 39.23 -7.05
C LEU A 578 9.76 40.40 -7.92
N ASN A 579 10.03 41.61 -7.41
CA ASN A 579 9.95 42.82 -8.23
C ASN A 579 10.97 42.75 -9.38
N LEU A 580 10.64 43.39 -10.49
CA LEU A 580 11.47 43.32 -11.70
C LEU A 580 12.93 43.79 -11.44
N GLY A 581 13.12 44.79 -10.59
CA GLY A 581 14.43 45.33 -10.20
C GLY A 581 15.25 44.32 -9.38
N ASP A 582 14.61 43.68 -8.39
CA ASP A 582 15.26 42.71 -7.51
C ASP A 582 15.58 41.41 -8.28
N PHE A 583 14.70 41.04 -9.20
CA PHE A 583 14.94 39.88 -10.08
C PHE A 583 16.16 40.08 -10.98
N PHE A 584 16.31 41.27 -11.59
CA PHE A 584 17.49 41.55 -12.42
C PHE A 584 18.76 41.68 -11.61
N ARG A 585 18.70 42.27 -10.40
CA ARG A 585 19.85 42.32 -9.50
C ARG A 585 20.34 40.91 -9.13
N LEU A 586 19.43 40.05 -8.77
CA LEU A 586 19.74 38.63 -8.45
C LEU A 586 20.41 37.88 -9.60
N ILE A 587 20.02 38.21 -10.84
CA ILE A 587 20.63 37.65 -12.05
C ILE A 587 22.01 38.22 -12.32
N GLU A 588 22.22 39.53 -12.08
CA GLU A 588 23.54 40.17 -12.27
C GLU A 588 24.57 39.66 -11.25
N GLU A 589 24.14 39.40 -10.02
CA GLU A 589 24.99 38.84 -8.96
C GLU A 589 25.38 37.37 -9.22
N GLY A 590 24.59 36.61 -9.99
CA GLY A 590 24.79 35.17 -10.23
C GLY A 590 25.78 34.79 -11.34
N GLY A 591 26.50 35.76 -11.93
CA GLY A 591 27.60 35.52 -12.86
C GLY A 591 27.19 35.30 -14.33
N PRO A 592 28.17 35.02 -15.22
CA PRO A 592 27.98 35.05 -16.67
C PRO A 592 27.03 33.94 -17.21
N LYS A 593 26.95 32.78 -16.53
CA LYS A 593 26.05 31.68 -16.91
C LYS A 593 24.57 32.07 -16.71
N LEU A 594 24.29 32.81 -15.65
CA LEU A 594 22.95 33.29 -15.33
C LEU A 594 22.51 34.42 -16.21
N LYS A 595 23.44 35.29 -16.62
CA LYS A 595 23.19 36.41 -17.54
C LYS A 595 22.68 35.91 -18.89
N LEU A 596 23.20 34.79 -19.38
CA LEU A 596 22.78 34.20 -20.65
C LEU A 596 21.33 33.64 -20.57
N ALA A 597 20.95 33.05 -19.44
CA ALA A 597 19.57 32.59 -19.20
C ALA A 597 18.59 33.75 -19.08
N ALA A 598 19.03 34.87 -18.47
CA ALA A 598 18.24 36.10 -18.33
C ALA A 598 18.05 36.85 -19.64
N ASP A 599 19.07 36.92 -20.49
CA ASP A 599 18.97 37.51 -21.82
C ASP A 599 17.93 36.75 -22.68
N LEU A 600 17.91 35.43 -22.59
CA LEU A 600 16.89 34.60 -23.24
C LEU A 600 15.48 34.89 -22.72
N LEU A 601 15.30 35.01 -21.41
CA LEU A 601 14.01 35.37 -20.78
C LEU A 601 13.58 36.78 -21.16
N GLN A 602 14.51 37.74 -21.27
CA GLN A 602 14.22 39.15 -21.62
C GLN A 602 13.78 39.28 -23.09
N VAL A 603 14.43 38.53 -24.00
CA VAL A 603 14.02 38.50 -25.42
C VAL A 603 12.63 37.88 -25.56
N CYS A 604 12.33 36.86 -24.77
CA CYS A 604 11.02 36.25 -24.73
C CYS A 604 9.93 37.18 -24.16
N ALA A 605 10.23 37.96 -23.11
CA ALA A 605 9.29 38.88 -22.48
C ALA A 605 8.87 40.03 -23.43
N ARG A 606 9.77 40.47 -24.32
CA ARG A 606 9.50 41.52 -25.31
C ARG A 606 8.54 41.08 -26.44
N GLN A 607 8.30 39.80 -26.62
CA GLN A 607 7.46 39.26 -27.70
C GLN A 607 6.02 38.95 -27.29
N GLN A 608 5.57 39.33 -26.11
CA GLN A 608 4.18 39.31 -25.58
C GLN A 608 3.42 37.94 -25.69
N ASN A 609 4.05 36.84 -26.01
CA ASN A 609 3.39 35.54 -26.17
C ASN A 609 3.78 34.58 -25.05
N ARG A 610 2.96 34.49 -23.98
CA ARG A 610 3.24 33.73 -22.77
C ARG A 610 3.46 32.22 -22.95
N GLU A 611 2.82 31.60 -23.92
CA GLU A 611 3.02 30.16 -24.19
C GLU A 611 4.19 29.90 -25.15
N LEU A 612 4.46 30.80 -26.08
CA LEU A 612 5.67 30.76 -26.88
C LEU A 612 6.93 30.99 -26.04
N LEU A 613 6.83 31.79 -24.96
CA LEU A 613 7.89 32.02 -23.98
C LEU A 613 8.42 30.75 -23.33
N ARG A 614 7.52 29.82 -23.06
CA ARG A 614 7.86 28.53 -22.43
C ARG A 614 8.66 27.59 -23.35
N ILE A 615 8.54 27.80 -24.66
CA ILE A 615 9.12 26.92 -25.69
C ILE A 615 10.18 27.66 -26.54
N LEU A 616 10.00 28.96 -26.78
CA LEU A 616 10.89 29.82 -27.58
C LEU A 616 12.00 30.50 -26.75
N GLY A 617 11.92 30.48 -25.43
CA GLY A 617 13.07 30.81 -24.58
C GLY A 617 14.32 30.03 -24.98
N LEU A 618 14.12 28.80 -25.47
CA LEU A 618 15.15 27.93 -26.04
C LEU A 618 15.38 28.15 -27.55
N ALA A 619 14.45 28.78 -28.30
CA ALA A 619 14.47 28.84 -29.76
C ALA A 619 14.88 30.19 -30.36
N ALA A 620 15.20 31.21 -29.55
CA ALA A 620 15.47 32.56 -30.02
C ALA A 620 16.72 32.69 -30.92
N LYS A 621 17.67 31.76 -30.82
CA LYS A 621 18.77 31.62 -31.77
C LYS A 621 18.91 30.17 -32.20
N ILE A 622 18.84 29.87 -33.47
CA ILE A 622 18.94 28.53 -34.07
C ILE A 622 20.22 27.80 -33.67
N GLU A 623 21.33 28.50 -33.45
CA GLU A 623 22.59 27.93 -32.97
C GLU A 623 22.49 27.36 -31.55
N ASN A 624 21.73 27.96 -30.67
CA ASN A 624 21.56 27.51 -29.28
C ASN A 624 20.67 26.26 -29.18
N ILE A 625 19.75 26.05 -30.12
CA ILE A 625 18.90 24.85 -30.18
C ILE A 625 19.75 23.61 -30.48
N LYS A 626 20.74 23.73 -31.37
CA LYS A 626 21.68 22.62 -31.66
C LYS A 626 22.55 22.27 -30.46
N ILE A 627 22.93 23.27 -29.66
CA ILE A 627 23.72 23.08 -28.44
C ILE A 627 22.84 22.47 -27.35
N ALA A 628 21.65 22.96 -27.13
CA ALA A 628 20.69 22.41 -26.14
C ALA A 628 20.29 20.97 -26.48
N ALA A 629 20.09 20.64 -27.76
CA ALA A 629 19.76 19.29 -28.19
C ALA A 629 20.86 18.25 -27.91
N LYS A 630 22.13 18.65 -27.84
CA LYS A 630 23.24 17.75 -27.51
C LYS A 630 23.27 17.29 -26.04
N PHE A 631 22.60 18.02 -25.15
CA PHE A 631 22.54 17.69 -23.71
C PHE A 631 21.38 16.76 -23.33
N PHE A 632 20.47 16.45 -24.26
CA PHE A 632 19.35 15.54 -24.01
C PHE A 632 19.68 14.11 -24.47
N SER A 633 19.18 13.10 -23.72
CA SER A 633 19.12 11.73 -24.22
C SER A 633 18.31 11.66 -25.53
N GLU A 634 18.57 10.69 -26.40
CA GLU A 634 17.88 10.60 -27.71
C GLU A 634 16.34 10.68 -27.64
N ASP A 635 15.73 10.10 -26.61
CA ASP A 635 14.27 10.15 -26.42
C ASP A 635 13.76 11.53 -25.97
N LYS A 636 14.49 12.23 -25.12
CA LYS A 636 14.19 13.60 -24.71
C LYS A 636 14.40 14.56 -25.89
N GLN A 637 15.45 14.35 -26.69
CA GLN A 637 15.74 15.12 -27.90
C GLN A 637 14.59 15.01 -28.91
N ARG A 638 14.09 13.80 -29.20
CA ARG A 638 12.96 13.57 -30.09
C ARG A 638 11.67 14.26 -29.61
N THR A 639 11.46 14.29 -28.30
CA THR A 639 10.29 14.95 -27.68
C THR A 639 10.42 16.47 -27.77
N PHE A 640 11.60 16.99 -27.54
CA PHE A 640 11.93 18.43 -27.65
C PHE A 640 11.78 18.93 -29.09
N GLU A 641 12.34 18.23 -30.07
CA GLU A 641 12.16 18.53 -31.50
C GLU A 641 10.69 18.62 -31.92
N ALA A 642 9.90 17.62 -31.49
CA ALA A 642 8.48 17.59 -31.81
C ALA A 642 7.70 18.75 -31.18
N LYS A 643 8.01 19.10 -29.91
CA LYS A 643 7.39 20.23 -29.21
C LYS A 643 7.75 21.57 -29.85
N THR A 644 9.02 21.76 -30.21
CA THR A 644 9.51 23.00 -30.82
C THR A 644 8.90 23.20 -32.23
N ILE A 645 8.85 22.13 -33.03
CA ILE A 645 8.20 22.17 -34.35
C ILE A 645 6.72 22.50 -34.22
N ARG A 646 5.99 21.89 -33.25
CA ARG A 646 4.57 22.18 -33.01
C ARG A 646 4.36 23.66 -32.66
N ALA A 647 5.15 24.23 -31.77
CA ALA A 647 5.04 25.62 -31.36
C ALA A 647 5.30 26.58 -32.53
N CYS A 648 6.29 26.31 -33.36
CA CYS A 648 6.56 27.13 -34.55
C CYS A 648 5.44 27.02 -35.62
N ILE A 649 4.76 25.87 -35.71
CA ILE A 649 3.59 25.70 -36.62
C ILE A 649 2.42 26.53 -36.11
N VAL A 650 2.12 26.48 -34.82
CA VAL A 650 1.04 27.28 -34.18
C VAL A 650 1.30 28.79 -34.35
N ALA A 651 2.54 29.22 -34.22
CA ALA A 651 2.97 30.60 -34.41
C ALA A 651 3.02 31.07 -35.86
N GLY A 652 2.73 30.23 -36.84
CA GLY A 652 2.77 30.58 -38.28
C GLY A 652 4.17 30.79 -38.86
N LEU A 653 5.23 30.37 -38.17
CA LEU A 653 6.64 30.59 -38.53
C LEU A 653 7.15 29.53 -39.55
N HIS A 654 6.50 29.39 -40.70
CA HIS A 654 6.74 28.30 -41.64
C HIS A 654 8.20 28.18 -42.12
N LYS A 655 8.88 29.32 -42.38
CA LYS A 655 10.29 29.32 -42.81
C LYS A 655 11.22 28.76 -41.73
N LYS A 656 10.90 29.01 -40.43
CA LYS A 656 11.68 28.47 -39.32
C LYS A 656 11.43 26.96 -39.15
N VAL A 657 10.20 26.52 -39.35
CA VAL A 657 9.83 25.08 -39.27
C VAL A 657 10.59 24.26 -40.33
N GLU A 658 10.73 24.75 -41.57
CA GLU A 658 11.48 24.06 -42.61
C GLU A 658 13.01 24.01 -42.27
N ARG A 659 13.56 25.08 -41.72
CA ARG A 659 14.95 25.08 -41.24
C ARG A 659 15.16 24.06 -40.13
N LEU A 660 14.28 24.03 -39.09
CA LEU A 660 14.32 23.06 -38.01
C LEU A 660 14.21 21.61 -38.52
N ARG A 661 13.32 21.36 -39.52
CA ARG A 661 13.21 20.06 -40.17
C ARG A 661 14.54 19.58 -40.73
N ASN A 662 15.23 20.46 -41.45
CA ASN A 662 16.50 20.17 -42.11
C ASN A 662 17.64 20.03 -41.07
N ASP A 663 17.67 20.90 -40.07
CA ASP A 663 18.67 20.91 -39.03
C ASP A 663 18.64 19.65 -38.16
N PHE A 664 17.46 19.17 -37.80
CA PHE A 664 17.26 17.95 -37.02
C PHE A 664 17.06 16.69 -37.88
N LYS A 665 17.16 16.78 -39.19
CA LYS A 665 16.96 15.65 -40.13
C LYS A 665 15.69 14.86 -39.86
N VAL A 666 14.58 15.55 -39.56
CA VAL A 666 13.31 14.88 -39.21
C VAL A 666 12.73 14.16 -40.45
N PRO A 667 12.43 12.84 -40.37
CA PRO A 667 11.89 12.09 -41.48
C PRO A 667 10.58 12.69 -41.99
N ASP A 668 10.40 12.76 -43.30
CA ASP A 668 9.24 13.38 -43.94
C ASP A 668 7.90 12.85 -43.44
N LYS A 669 7.76 11.54 -43.29
CA LYS A 669 6.54 10.92 -42.78
C LYS A 669 6.18 11.38 -41.36
N ARG A 670 7.21 11.56 -40.48
CA ARG A 670 7.03 12.04 -39.12
C ARG A 670 6.68 13.52 -39.10
N PHE A 671 7.40 14.32 -39.89
CA PHE A 671 7.18 15.76 -40.02
C PHE A 671 5.76 16.09 -40.48
N VAL A 672 5.30 15.45 -41.57
CA VAL A 672 3.96 15.63 -42.12
C VAL A 672 2.87 15.26 -41.09
N ARG A 673 3.05 14.18 -40.33
CA ARG A 673 2.12 13.83 -39.26
C ARG A 673 2.06 14.91 -38.16
N VAL A 674 3.21 15.35 -37.66
CA VAL A 674 3.27 16.40 -36.64
C VAL A 674 2.62 17.70 -37.14
N TRP A 675 2.85 18.06 -38.41
CA TRP A 675 2.25 19.24 -39.06
C TRP A 675 0.72 19.16 -39.03
N TRP A 676 0.16 18.05 -39.52
CA TRP A 676 -1.29 17.89 -39.66
C TRP A 676 -1.99 17.85 -38.30
N TYR A 677 -1.47 17.10 -37.33
CA TYR A 677 -2.02 17.08 -35.96
C TYR A 677 -1.96 18.47 -35.32
N THR A 678 -0.83 19.16 -35.42
CA THR A 678 -0.69 20.48 -34.81
C THR A 678 -1.62 21.52 -35.45
N LYS A 679 -1.78 21.48 -36.76
CA LYS A 679 -2.67 22.41 -37.49
C LYS A 679 -4.13 22.12 -37.13
N LEU A 680 -4.51 20.86 -37.06
CA LEU A 680 -5.83 20.43 -36.58
C LEU A 680 -6.14 20.98 -35.21
N HIS A 681 -5.27 20.73 -34.23
CA HIS A 681 -5.46 21.19 -32.84
C HIS A 681 -5.53 22.74 -32.80
N ALA A 682 -4.62 23.42 -33.43
CA ALA A 682 -4.58 24.88 -33.42
C ALA A 682 -5.85 25.52 -33.99
N LEU A 683 -6.42 25.01 -35.07
CA LEU A 683 -7.64 25.53 -35.67
C LEU A 683 -8.88 25.24 -34.80
N VAL A 684 -8.94 24.04 -34.20
CA VAL A 684 -10.05 23.68 -33.29
C VAL A 684 -10.00 24.49 -31.99
N ASP A 685 -8.81 24.69 -31.43
CA ASP A 685 -8.62 25.45 -30.19
C ASP A 685 -9.02 26.96 -30.35
N VAL A 686 -8.78 27.51 -31.53
CA VAL A 686 -9.20 28.88 -31.90
C VAL A 686 -10.67 28.93 -32.34
N LYS A 687 -11.33 27.76 -32.51
CA LYS A 687 -12.71 27.62 -33.04
C LYS A 687 -12.88 28.12 -34.48
N ASP A 688 -11.82 28.10 -35.29
CA ASP A 688 -11.85 28.43 -36.72
C ASP A 688 -12.23 27.18 -37.54
N PHE A 689 -13.53 26.88 -37.59
CA PHE A 689 -14.05 25.72 -38.28
C PHE A 689 -14.03 25.89 -39.79
N ASP A 690 -14.16 27.14 -40.29
CA ASP A 690 -14.07 27.45 -41.74
C ASP A 690 -12.64 27.25 -42.23
N GLY A 691 -11.66 27.71 -41.46
CA GLY A 691 -10.25 27.46 -41.70
C GLY A 691 -9.90 25.97 -41.63
N LEU A 692 -10.53 25.21 -40.72
CA LEU A 692 -10.34 23.77 -40.61
C LEU A 692 -10.87 23.03 -41.86
N ASP A 693 -12.03 23.43 -42.35
CA ASP A 693 -12.64 22.83 -43.54
C ASP A 693 -11.86 23.17 -44.83
N ALA A 694 -11.38 24.43 -44.92
CA ALA A 694 -10.46 24.85 -45.98
C ALA A 694 -9.14 24.07 -45.94
N PHE A 695 -8.58 23.86 -44.75
CA PHE A 695 -7.37 23.07 -44.54
C PHE A 695 -7.58 21.61 -44.97
N ALA A 696 -8.69 20.98 -44.58
CA ALA A 696 -9.03 19.61 -44.95
C ALA A 696 -9.32 19.43 -46.46
N LYS A 697 -9.73 20.48 -47.16
CA LYS A 697 -9.96 20.48 -48.62
C LYS A 697 -8.70 20.78 -49.43
N SER A 698 -7.68 21.43 -48.81
CA SER A 698 -6.47 21.88 -49.54
C SER A 698 -5.59 20.74 -50.04
N LYS A 699 -5.46 19.65 -49.28
CA LYS A 699 -4.73 18.43 -49.64
C LYS A 699 -5.35 17.23 -48.95
N ARG A 700 -5.25 16.02 -49.54
CA ARG A 700 -5.69 14.79 -48.91
C ARG A 700 -4.89 14.56 -47.65
N SER A 701 -5.59 14.33 -46.51
CA SER A 701 -4.96 14.16 -45.19
C SER A 701 -4.10 12.88 -45.14
N PRO A 702 -2.81 12.98 -44.87
CA PRO A 702 -1.94 11.82 -44.71
C PRO A 702 -2.12 11.11 -43.36
N ILE A 703 -2.90 11.69 -42.42
CA ILE A 703 -3.23 11.10 -41.13
C ILE A 703 -4.64 10.49 -41.11
N GLY A 704 -5.37 10.49 -42.26
CA GLY A 704 -6.79 10.16 -42.32
C GLY A 704 -7.67 11.31 -41.81
N TYR A 705 -8.98 11.07 -41.75
CA TYR A 705 -9.95 12.03 -41.21
C TYR A 705 -10.53 11.57 -39.86
N GLU A 706 -10.25 10.35 -39.46
CA GLU A 706 -10.64 9.82 -38.12
C GLU A 706 -10.13 10.70 -36.97
N PRO A 707 -8.86 11.16 -36.94
CA PRO A 707 -8.36 12.04 -35.92
C PRO A 707 -9.07 13.39 -35.86
N PHE A 708 -9.61 13.90 -37.02
CA PHE A 708 -10.40 15.12 -37.02
C PHE A 708 -11.71 14.92 -36.28
N VAL A 709 -12.40 13.81 -36.53
CA VAL A 709 -13.66 13.48 -35.85
C VAL A 709 -13.42 13.27 -34.35
N GLU A 710 -12.44 12.47 -34.01
CA GLU A 710 -12.16 12.14 -32.59
C GLU A 710 -11.75 13.38 -31.77
N TYR A 711 -10.92 14.25 -32.35
CA TYR A 711 -10.52 15.46 -31.65
C TYR A 711 -11.68 16.45 -31.50
N LEU A 712 -12.48 16.67 -32.55
CA LEU A 712 -13.66 17.56 -32.51
C LEU A 712 -14.70 17.04 -31.47
N VAL A 713 -14.96 15.74 -31.42
CA VAL A 713 -15.86 15.14 -30.43
C VAL A 713 -15.31 15.33 -29.03
N SER A 714 -14.00 15.09 -28.79
CA SER A 714 -13.36 15.28 -27.51
C SER A 714 -13.41 16.73 -26.99
N GLN A 715 -13.46 17.71 -27.93
CA GLN A 715 -13.58 19.13 -27.60
C GLN A 715 -15.03 19.63 -27.52
N GLY A 716 -16.01 18.72 -27.62
CA GLY A 716 -17.43 19.05 -27.50
C GLY A 716 -18.10 19.65 -28.76
N TYR A 717 -17.54 19.41 -29.97
CA TYR A 717 -18.07 19.88 -31.22
C TYR A 717 -18.57 18.74 -32.15
N PRO A 718 -19.55 17.92 -31.73
CA PRO A 718 -19.99 16.73 -32.48
C PRO A 718 -20.62 17.06 -33.83
N LYS A 719 -21.33 18.18 -33.95
CA LYS A 719 -21.94 18.61 -35.24
C LYS A 719 -20.90 18.92 -36.30
N GLN A 720 -19.82 19.59 -35.95
CA GLN A 720 -18.71 19.89 -36.86
C GLN A 720 -17.92 18.62 -37.18
N ALA A 721 -17.77 17.71 -36.21
CA ALA A 721 -17.15 16.41 -36.40
C ALA A 721 -17.89 15.56 -37.44
N ALA A 722 -19.21 15.58 -37.45
CA ALA A 722 -20.05 14.82 -38.38
C ALA A 722 -19.78 15.17 -39.85
N SER A 723 -19.36 16.40 -40.19
CA SER A 723 -19.01 16.83 -41.53
C SER A 723 -17.78 16.12 -42.11
N PHE A 724 -16.91 15.57 -41.27
CA PHE A 724 -15.70 14.85 -41.70
C PHE A 724 -15.92 13.33 -41.78
N VAL A 725 -16.97 12.78 -41.19
CA VAL A 725 -17.26 11.32 -41.20
C VAL A 725 -17.39 10.74 -42.62
N PRO A 726 -18.03 11.41 -43.62
CA PRO A 726 -18.09 10.87 -44.98
C PRO A 726 -16.71 10.68 -45.65
N LYS A 727 -15.69 11.39 -45.15
CA LYS A 727 -14.30 11.30 -45.65
C LYS A 727 -13.49 10.20 -45.00
N CYS A 728 -14.01 9.58 -43.94
CA CYS A 728 -13.38 8.49 -43.19
C CYS A 728 -13.58 7.14 -43.90
N ASP A 729 -12.84 6.13 -43.44
CA ASP A 729 -12.98 4.76 -43.94
C ASP A 729 -14.43 4.29 -43.76
N SER A 730 -14.96 3.67 -44.80
CA SER A 730 -16.35 3.18 -44.79
C SER A 730 -16.66 2.28 -43.61
N LYS A 731 -15.72 1.43 -43.20
CA LYS A 731 -15.91 0.52 -42.07
C LYS A 731 -16.13 1.21 -40.73
N LEU A 732 -15.61 2.40 -40.54
CA LEU A 732 -15.63 3.14 -39.26
C LEU A 732 -16.75 4.20 -39.20
N ARG A 733 -17.39 4.54 -40.33
CA ARG A 733 -18.35 5.65 -40.42
C ARG A 733 -19.53 5.50 -39.47
N VAL A 734 -20.08 4.29 -39.34
CA VAL A 734 -21.21 4.04 -38.45
C VAL A 734 -20.85 4.37 -36.99
N ASP A 735 -19.73 3.85 -36.51
CA ASP A 735 -19.27 4.07 -35.13
C ASP A 735 -18.88 5.54 -34.88
N LEU A 736 -18.35 6.21 -35.90
CA LEU A 736 -18.02 7.64 -35.85
C LEU A 736 -19.27 8.53 -35.82
N TYR A 737 -20.34 8.19 -36.57
CA TYR A 737 -21.61 8.91 -36.50
C TYR A 737 -22.27 8.75 -35.13
N VAL A 738 -22.16 7.58 -34.50
CA VAL A 738 -22.63 7.34 -33.14
C VAL A 738 -21.87 8.22 -32.14
N LYS A 739 -20.54 8.27 -32.25
CA LYS A 739 -19.72 9.16 -31.42
C LYS A 739 -20.08 10.65 -31.62
N CYS A 740 -20.52 11.05 -32.81
CA CYS A 740 -21.00 12.40 -33.07
C CYS A 740 -22.45 12.65 -32.63
N ASN A 741 -23.11 11.66 -32.08
CA ASN A 741 -24.55 11.70 -31.71
C ASN A 741 -25.52 11.91 -32.89
N GLU A 742 -25.08 11.57 -34.12
CA GLU A 742 -25.85 11.67 -35.36
C GLU A 742 -26.44 10.31 -35.75
N TRP A 743 -27.38 9.84 -34.94
CA TRP A 743 -28.00 8.51 -35.07
C TRP A 743 -28.72 8.27 -36.42
N LYS A 744 -29.32 9.32 -36.98
CA LYS A 744 -30.00 9.25 -38.32
C LYS A 744 -28.99 8.92 -39.41
N MET A 745 -27.83 9.56 -39.41
CA MET A 745 -26.79 9.34 -40.40
C MET A 745 -26.15 7.94 -40.20
N ALA A 746 -25.98 7.49 -38.98
CA ALA A 746 -25.53 6.14 -38.68
C ALA A 746 -26.49 5.08 -39.20
N ALA A 747 -27.80 5.30 -39.04
CA ALA A 747 -28.85 4.40 -39.56
C ALA A 747 -28.87 4.35 -41.10
N GLN A 748 -28.71 5.51 -41.75
CA GLN A 748 -28.67 5.61 -43.17
C GLN A 748 -27.45 4.90 -43.78
N GLU A 749 -26.29 5.05 -43.19
CA GLU A 749 -25.08 4.34 -43.58
C GLU A 749 -25.23 2.81 -43.43
N CYS A 750 -25.85 2.33 -42.32
CA CYS A 750 -26.18 0.92 -42.12
C CYS A 750 -27.18 0.42 -43.21
N LYS A 751 -28.17 1.23 -43.57
CA LYS A 751 -29.12 0.91 -44.61
C LYS A 751 -28.45 0.76 -45.98
N GLU A 752 -27.57 1.71 -46.36
CA GLU A 752 -26.83 1.68 -47.61
C GLU A 752 -25.89 0.47 -47.72
N ARG A 753 -25.43 -0.04 -46.59
CA ARG A 753 -24.56 -1.24 -46.52
C ARG A 753 -25.31 -2.55 -46.38
N GLY A 754 -26.59 -2.50 -46.06
CA GLY A 754 -27.38 -3.70 -45.79
C GLY A 754 -27.07 -4.39 -44.45
N GLU A 755 -26.44 -3.71 -43.49
CA GLU A 755 -26.00 -4.26 -42.23
C GLU A 755 -27.14 -4.23 -41.18
N LYS A 756 -28.14 -5.13 -41.34
CA LYS A 756 -29.31 -5.21 -40.43
C LYS A 756 -28.94 -5.51 -38.96
N ALA A 757 -27.96 -6.40 -38.75
CA ALA A 757 -27.53 -6.79 -37.40
C ALA A 757 -26.95 -5.59 -36.62
N LYS A 758 -26.12 -4.78 -37.26
CA LYS A 758 -25.53 -3.60 -36.67
C LYS A 758 -26.55 -2.48 -36.39
N LEU A 759 -27.58 -2.39 -37.23
CA LEU A 759 -28.69 -1.45 -37.00
C LEU A 759 -29.56 -1.88 -35.78
N GLN A 760 -29.71 -3.18 -35.54
CA GLN A 760 -30.35 -3.70 -34.31
C GLN A 760 -29.53 -3.41 -33.05
N GLU A 761 -28.23 -3.58 -33.12
CA GLU A 761 -27.30 -3.22 -32.01
C GLU A 761 -27.38 -1.71 -31.69
N LEU A 762 -27.39 -0.85 -32.73
CA LEU A 762 -27.56 0.59 -32.55
C LEU A 762 -28.89 0.97 -31.87
N LYS A 763 -29.96 0.22 -32.13
CA LYS A 763 -31.23 0.42 -31.45
C LYS A 763 -31.14 0.16 -29.96
N HIS A 764 -30.43 -0.89 -29.52
CA HIS A 764 -30.22 -1.19 -28.12
C HIS A 764 -29.31 -0.16 -27.44
N LEU A 765 -28.38 0.44 -28.16
CA LEU A 765 -27.46 1.47 -27.65
C LEU A 765 -28.05 2.89 -27.72
N SER A 766 -29.26 3.07 -28.23
CA SER A 766 -29.85 4.40 -28.42
C SER A 766 -30.18 5.09 -27.09
N PRO A 767 -29.85 6.38 -26.92
CA PRO A 767 -30.01 7.09 -25.62
C PRO A 767 -31.46 7.44 -25.29
N ASN A 768 -32.38 7.45 -26.27
CA ASN A 768 -33.77 7.88 -26.14
C ASN A 768 -34.76 7.04 -26.97
N ASN A 769 -35.95 6.82 -26.42
CA ASN A 769 -37.05 6.13 -27.13
C ASN A 769 -37.48 6.76 -28.48
N VAL A 770 -37.20 8.06 -28.68
CA VAL A 770 -37.49 8.75 -29.95
C VAL A 770 -36.52 8.28 -31.03
N VAL A 771 -35.24 8.23 -30.71
CA VAL A 771 -34.19 7.74 -31.62
C VAL A 771 -34.42 6.25 -31.92
N ALA A 772 -34.79 5.45 -30.91
CA ALA A 772 -35.10 4.04 -31.09
C ALA A 772 -36.25 3.81 -32.08
N ARG A 773 -37.31 4.63 -32.03
CA ARG A 773 -38.44 4.58 -32.99
C ARG A 773 -38.00 4.99 -34.42
N GLU A 774 -37.13 5.99 -34.53
CA GLU A 774 -36.60 6.40 -35.85
C GLU A 774 -35.75 5.27 -36.49
N LEU A 775 -34.94 4.59 -35.64
CA LEU A 775 -34.15 3.43 -36.05
C LEU A 775 -35.02 2.24 -36.47
N ASP A 776 -36.16 2.02 -35.76
CA ASP A 776 -37.18 1.03 -36.16
C ASP A 776 -37.79 1.35 -37.49
N GLY A 777 -38.10 2.63 -37.76
CA GLY A 777 -38.59 3.06 -39.06
C GLY A 777 -37.65 2.72 -40.22
N VAL A 778 -36.33 2.88 -40.00
CA VAL A 778 -35.30 2.51 -40.99
C VAL A 778 -35.20 0.99 -41.13
N LEU A 779 -35.27 0.24 -40.03
CA LEU A 779 -35.28 -1.24 -40.02
C LEU A 779 -36.44 -1.81 -40.86
N LEU A 780 -37.63 -1.24 -40.71
CA LEU A 780 -38.83 -1.64 -41.46
C LEU A 780 -38.67 -1.36 -42.99
N THR A 781 -37.90 -0.36 -43.37
CA THR A 781 -37.64 -0.07 -44.78
C THR A 781 -36.55 -0.94 -45.42
N MET A 782 -35.82 -1.72 -44.62
CA MET A 782 -34.82 -2.69 -45.07
C MET A 782 -35.37 -4.13 -45.16
N GLY A 783 -36.68 -4.29 -44.89
CA GLY A 783 -37.46 -5.53 -44.73
C GLY A 783 -37.46 -6.54 -45.77
#